data_78caab6124558b2d30931ce1a0ee4642
#
_entry.id   78caab6124558b2d30931ce1a0ee4642
#
_cell.length_a   1.000
_cell.length_b   1.000
_cell.length_c   1.000
_cell.angle_alpha   90.00
_cell.angle_beta   90.00
_cell.angle_gamma   90.00
#
_symmetry.space_group_name_H-M   'P 1'
#
loop_
_entity.id
_entity.type
_entity.pdbx_description
1 polymer ?
#
loop_
_entity_poly.entity_id
_entity_poly.type
_entity_poly.pdbx_seq_one_letter_code
_entity_poly.pdbx_strand_id
1 'polypeptide(L)'
;MERVSHVESAASKRPWDAELPRSSAPLRAPQSSHSHPQRGHQSLGEESTAGPRHVKELTHAGVKVLVQPSNRRAIHEKYYAKAGAIVQEDISEASLIVGVKRMPEDLVMPKKTYAFFSHTIKAQEANMGLLEDLLKKEVRLIDYEKMVDANGFRIVAFGQWAGVAGMINILHGLGLRFLALGHHTPFMHIGMAHNYRNVSQAIQAVRDCGYEISMGLMPKSIGPVTFCFTGTGNVSKGAQDIINELPVEYVEPHELKDVSETGDLTKVYATVLSRHHHLMRKSDGMYDPMEYENHPELYTSNFRTSVAPYTNCLINGIYWDPHTPRLLRRLDAQKLIRPPKNSPVRNEGSPALPHKLLAICDISADTGGSIEFMNECTTIDKPFCMYDADQHIDHDSVEGNGILMCSIDNLPAQLPIEATEYFGDRLFPYIWEMLPSDATRPLEEEEFSPQVRDAVITSNGKLTPKFEYIDKLREEREKAQIMKKSGMKRVLMLGTGYVSGPVVEYLTRDDKTQVTVASVMLRQAEELAAKYPNTIPVVLDVGSQEGHLHSLIKDHDLVISLLPYTLHPLVAKHCIQSKRNMVTASYLSPEMKALESSALEAGVTIVNEMGLDPGIDHMLAMECIDQAKADGCTVESYISFCGGLPAPECSDNPLRYKFSWSPYGVLMNTISTAIYRKNGEVVTVRRVAP
;
A
#
# COMPACT_ATOMS: atom_id res chain seq x y z
N MET A 1 41.09 12.53 23.65
CA MET A 1 41.03 12.05 22.26
C MET A 1 39.68 11.38 22.09
N GLU A 2 38.81 12.03 21.42
CA GLU A 2 37.41 11.62 21.23
C GLU A 2 37.33 10.76 19.98
N ARG A 3 36.39 9.79 19.99
CA ARG A 3 36.29 8.73 18.99
C ARG A 3 34.90 8.68 18.39
N VAL A 4 34.81 8.81 17.08
CA VAL A 4 33.58 8.60 16.30
C VAL A 4 33.72 7.33 15.47
N SER A 5 32.72 6.46 15.49
CA SER A 5 32.63 5.34 14.56
C SER A 5 31.39 5.49 13.67
N HIS A 6 31.55 5.06 12.46
CA HIS A 6 30.51 5.07 11.43
C HIS A 6 29.99 3.67 11.24
N VAL A 7 28.71 3.44 11.56
CA VAL A 7 28.05 2.15 11.40
C VAL A 7 27.02 2.24 10.28
N GLU A 8 27.22 1.48 9.23
CA GLU A 8 26.16 1.19 8.28
C GLU A 8 25.55 -0.16 8.61
N SER A 9 24.23 -0.27 8.42
CA SER A 9 23.49 -1.48 8.73
C SER A 9 24.16 -2.72 8.11
N ALA A 10 24.74 -3.57 8.92
CA ALA A 10 25.21 -4.87 8.49
C ALA A 10 23.99 -5.70 8.08
N ALA A 11 23.74 -5.77 6.79
CA ALA A 11 22.83 -6.79 6.29
C ALA A 11 23.48 -8.16 6.46
N SER A 12 22.73 -9.11 7.01
CA SER A 12 23.12 -10.45 7.36
C SER A 12 24.11 -11.08 6.37
N LYS A 13 25.31 -11.42 6.84
CA LYS A 13 26.23 -12.32 6.14
C LYS A 13 25.57 -13.68 5.96
N ARG A 14 25.35 -14.13 4.73
CA ARG A 14 25.28 -15.57 4.43
C ARG A 14 26.70 -16.05 4.19
N PRO A 15 27.16 -17.11 4.85
CA PRO A 15 28.43 -17.73 4.55
C PRO A 15 28.27 -18.58 3.27
N TRP A 16 28.87 -18.17 2.19
CA TRP A 16 29.19 -19.03 1.06
C TRP A 16 30.69 -19.11 1.00
N ASP A 17 31.17 -20.27 1.44
CA ASP A 17 32.34 -21.01 0.97
C ASP A 17 32.71 -22.06 2.03
N ALA A 18 32.17 -23.25 1.90
CA ALA A 18 32.78 -24.49 2.38
C ALA A 18 32.18 -25.64 1.59
N GLU A 19 33.06 -26.44 1.03
CA GLU A 19 32.85 -27.59 0.20
C GLU A 19 31.96 -28.66 0.87
N LEU A 20 31.10 -29.27 0.06
CA LEU A 20 30.24 -30.39 0.45
C LEU A 20 31.02 -31.71 0.55
N PRO A 21 30.69 -32.58 1.52
CA PRO A 21 30.65 -34.00 1.30
C PRO A 21 29.20 -34.52 1.29
N ARG A 22 28.93 -35.37 0.29
CA ARG A 22 27.66 -36.10 0.11
C ARG A 22 27.51 -37.17 1.20
N SER A 23 26.37 -37.21 1.88
CA SER A 23 25.69 -38.46 2.24
C SER A 23 24.30 -38.26 2.83
N SER A 24 23.46 -39.15 2.48
CA SER A 24 22.02 -39.33 2.61
C SER A 24 21.47 -39.44 4.04
N ALA A 25 20.34 -38.82 4.33
CA ALA A 25 19.09 -39.33 4.92
C ALA A 25 18.20 -38.19 5.48
N PRO A 26 16.87 -38.35 5.56
CA PRO A 26 15.94 -37.21 5.75
C PRO A 26 15.70 -36.92 7.23
N LEU A 27 15.79 -35.67 7.64
CA LEU A 27 15.38 -35.24 8.97
C LEU A 27 14.30 -34.11 8.84
N ARG A 28 13.27 -34.30 9.64
CA ARG A 28 12.06 -33.48 9.80
C ARG A 28 12.38 -32.00 10.02
N ALA A 29 11.65 -31.14 9.35
CA ALA A 29 11.63 -29.69 9.57
C ALA A 29 10.89 -29.34 10.88
N PRO A 30 11.38 -28.40 11.68
CA PRO A 30 10.58 -27.75 12.70
C PRO A 30 9.71 -26.65 12.09
N GLN A 31 8.50 -26.51 12.60
CA GLN A 31 7.49 -25.54 12.21
C GLN A 31 8.02 -24.12 12.34
N SER A 32 7.93 -23.37 11.26
CA SER A 32 8.30 -21.97 11.19
C SER A 32 7.15 -21.10 11.73
N SER A 33 7.46 -20.31 12.74
CA SER A 33 6.74 -19.12 13.13
C SER A 33 6.62 -18.14 11.95
N HIS A 34 5.47 -17.51 11.82
CA HIS A 34 5.12 -16.54 10.76
C HIS A 34 6.16 -15.42 10.67
N SER A 35 6.96 -15.44 9.63
CA SER A 35 7.77 -14.32 9.21
C SER A 35 6.99 -13.54 8.13
N HIS A 36 6.79 -12.25 8.34
CA HIS A 36 6.44 -11.31 7.30
C HIS A 36 7.39 -11.47 6.11
N PRO A 37 6.93 -11.27 4.85
CA PRO A 37 7.80 -11.36 3.69
C PRO A 37 8.95 -10.38 3.88
N GLN A 38 10.17 -10.90 3.91
CA GLN A 38 11.39 -10.08 3.95
C GLN A 38 11.37 -9.21 2.69
N ARG A 39 11.37 -7.89 2.89
CA ARG A 39 11.56 -6.92 1.80
C ARG A 39 12.81 -7.33 1.03
N GLY A 40 12.67 -7.48 -0.29
CA GLY A 40 13.76 -7.89 -1.17
C GLY A 40 15.00 -7.04 -0.95
N HIS A 41 16.16 -7.68 -0.88
CA HIS A 41 17.44 -6.98 -0.72
C HIS A 41 17.74 -6.19 -1.99
N GLN A 42 17.66 -4.86 -1.90
CA GLN A 42 18.06 -3.98 -2.98
C GLN A 42 19.57 -4.14 -3.22
N SER A 43 19.95 -4.39 -4.47
CA SER A 43 21.37 -4.62 -4.87
C SER A 43 22.17 -3.32 -5.07
N LEU A 44 21.56 -2.17 -4.89
CA LEU A 44 22.18 -0.85 -5.09
C LEU A 44 23.05 -0.44 -3.90
N GLY A 45 23.99 0.48 -4.17
CA GLY A 45 24.79 1.10 -3.14
C GLY A 45 23.94 1.81 -2.09
N GLU A 46 24.40 1.77 -0.84
CA GLU A 46 23.69 2.41 0.28
C GLU A 46 24.31 3.77 0.59
N GLU A 47 23.44 4.73 0.95
CA GLU A 47 23.84 6.04 1.45
C GLU A 47 24.49 5.94 2.83
N SER A 48 25.42 6.85 3.12
CA SER A 48 26.13 6.97 4.40
C SER A 48 25.79 8.26 5.11
N THR A 49 26.05 8.32 6.43
CA THR A 49 25.84 9.53 7.25
C THR A 49 26.89 10.63 7.00
N ALA A 50 28.06 10.26 6.47
CA ALA A 50 29.10 11.22 6.16
C ALA A 50 29.96 10.73 4.98
N GLY A 51 30.28 11.63 4.05
CA GLY A 51 31.23 11.36 2.97
C GLY A 51 32.68 11.45 3.43
N PRO A 52 33.67 11.01 2.58
CA PRO A 52 35.09 11.06 2.91
C PRO A 52 35.62 12.46 3.26
N ARG A 53 35.00 13.52 2.73
CA ARG A 53 35.44 14.91 3.07
C ARG A 53 35.09 15.24 4.54
N HIS A 54 33.96 14.86 5.05
CA HIS A 54 33.59 15.06 6.45
C HIS A 54 34.49 14.24 7.38
N VAL A 55 34.79 12.99 7.01
CA VAL A 55 35.74 12.16 7.73
C VAL A 55 37.12 12.79 7.76
N LYS A 56 37.57 13.38 6.65
CA LYS A 56 38.88 14.08 6.58
C LYS A 56 38.94 15.26 7.56
N GLU A 57 37.88 16.03 7.67
CA GLU A 57 37.79 17.15 8.62
C GLU A 57 37.88 16.66 10.08
N LEU A 58 37.15 15.60 10.43
CA LEU A 58 37.20 14.99 11.75
C LEU A 58 38.58 14.46 12.09
N THR A 59 39.20 13.72 11.17
CA THR A 59 40.56 13.15 11.39
C THR A 59 41.64 14.21 11.48
N HIS A 60 41.55 15.30 10.69
CA HIS A 60 42.46 16.44 10.80
C HIS A 60 42.33 17.20 12.14
N ALA A 61 41.13 17.19 12.73
CA ALA A 61 40.88 17.74 14.05
C ALA A 61 41.28 16.79 15.20
N GLY A 62 41.86 15.62 14.89
CA GLY A 62 42.36 14.65 15.86
C GLY A 62 41.31 13.63 16.33
N VAL A 63 40.14 13.61 15.71
CA VAL A 63 39.10 12.60 16.01
C VAL A 63 39.50 11.25 15.40
N LYS A 64 39.47 10.17 16.19
CA LYS A 64 39.63 8.80 15.70
C LYS A 64 38.34 8.33 15.05
N VAL A 65 38.32 8.18 13.75
CA VAL A 65 37.11 7.72 12.99
C VAL A 65 37.29 6.25 12.63
N LEU A 66 36.33 5.41 13.05
CA LEU A 66 36.25 4.01 12.70
C LEU A 66 35.15 3.83 11.65
N VAL A 67 35.43 3.04 10.61
CA VAL A 67 34.46 2.74 9.54
C VAL A 67 34.37 1.22 9.36
N GLN A 68 33.18 0.66 9.50
CA GLN A 68 32.99 -0.77 9.24
C GLN A 68 33.07 -1.04 7.72
N PRO A 69 33.74 -2.11 7.28
CA PRO A 69 33.76 -2.46 5.86
C PRO A 69 32.36 -2.83 5.36
N SER A 70 32.02 -2.41 4.14
CA SER A 70 30.76 -2.74 3.49
C SER A 70 30.93 -2.75 1.98
N ASN A 71 30.48 -3.83 1.34
CA ASN A 71 30.45 -3.96 -0.11
C ASN A 71 29.19 -3.31 -0.73
N ARG A 72 28.28 -2.80 0.09
CA ARG A 72 27.06 -2.11 -0.34
C ARG A 72 27.17 -0.60 -0.31
N ARG A 73 28.19 -0.07 0.36
CA ARG A 73 28.39 1.38 0.47
C ARG A 73 28.66 2.00 -0.90
N ALA A 74 27.94 3.06 -1.24
CA ALA A 74 28.10 3.76 -2.51
C ALA A 74 29.51 4.32 -2.72
N ILE A 75 30.11 4.83 -1.65
CA ILE A 75 31.48 5.34 -1.66
C ILE A 75 32.38 4.26 -1.07
N HIS A 76 33.27 3.72 -1.89
CA HIS A 76 34.16 2.63 -1.49
C HIS A 76 35.05 3.01 -0.29
N GLU A 77 35.21 2.10 0.66
CA GLU A 77 35.93 2.26 1.93
C GLU A 77 37.36 2.81 1.77
N LYS A 78 38.04 2.52 0.64
CA LYS A 78 39.40 3.09 0.35
C LYS A 78 39.42 4.61 0.39
N TYR A 79 38.33 5.29 0.08
CA TYR A 79 38.28 6.76 0.12
C TYR A 79 38.18 7.28 1.56
N TYR A 80 37.49 6.53 2.44
CA TYR A 80 37.44 6.81 3.89
C TYR A 80 38.82 6.56 4.54
N ALA A 81 39.49 5.46 4.16
CA ALA A 81 40.85 5.19 4.62
C ALA A 81 41.84 6.30 4.18
N LYS A 82 41.74 6.79 2.93
CA LYS A 82 42.52 7.95 2.44
C LYS A 82 42.19 9.25 3.20
N ALA A 83 40.99 9.38 3.72
CA ALA A 83 40.58 10.50 4.55
C ALA A 83 41.03 10.36 6.01
N GLY A 84 41.76 9.29 6.37
CA GLY A 84 42.34 9.07 7.69
C GLY A 84 41.49 8.19 8.60
N ALA A 85 40.38 7.60 8.13
CA ALA A 85 39.62 6.64 8.91
C ALA A 85 40.32 5.28 9.01
N ILE A 86 40.08 4.58 10.09
CA ILE A 86 40.50 3.19 10.30
C ILE A 86 39.33 2.28 9.87
N VAL A 87 39.56 1.46 8.86
CA VAL A 87 38.55 0.50 8.37
C VAL A 87 38.72 -0.81 9.15
N GLN A 88 37.72 -1.17 9.94
CA GLN A 88 37.71 -2.40 10.76
C GLN A 88 36.30 -2.80 11.15
N GLU A 89 36.09 -4.11 11.37
CA GLU A 89 34.77 -4.67 11.79
C GLU A 89 34.41 -4.26 13.24
N ASP A 90 35.38 -4.31 14.15
CA ASP A 90 35.17 -3.98 15.56
C ASP A 90 35.20 -2.47 15.77
N ILE A 91 34.06 -1.93 16.19
CA ILE A 91 33.88 -0.50 16.53
C ILE A 91 33.57 -0.29 18.02
N SER A 92 33.82 -1.29 18.85
CA SER A 92 33.51 -1.26 20.29
C SER A 92 34.20 -0.11 21.05
N GLU A 93 35.32 0.39 20.53
CA GLU A 93 36.02 1.56 21.08
C GLU A 93 35.27 2.88 20.91
N ALA A 94 34.31 2.96 19.96
CA ALA A 94 33.61 4.20 19.69
C ALA A 94 32.69 4.59 20.84
N SER A 95 32.65 5.87 21.17
CA SER A 95 31.69 6.46 22.11
C SER A 95 30.41 6.89 21.41
N LEU A 96 30.54 7.45 20.20
CA LEU A 96 29.46 7.87 19.33
C LEU A 96 29.40 6.96 18.09
N ILE A 97 28.23 6.44 17.78
CA ILE A 97 27.96 5.60 16.63
C ILE A 97 26.88 6.27 15.79
N VAL A 98 27.21 6.58 14.53
CA VAL A 98 26.30 7.24 13.60
C VAL A 98 25.92 6.31 12.45
N GLY A 99 24.65 6.17 12.16
CA GLY A 99 24.12 5.36 11.06
C GLY A 99 22.96 6.07 10.37
N VAL A 100 22.59 5.67 9.15
CA VAL A 100 21.38 6.20 8.50
C VAL A 100 20.16 5.43 8.98
N LYS A 101 20.19 4.12 8.82
CA LYS A 101 19.07 3.20 9.16
C LYS A 101 19.18 2.66 10.57
N ARG A 102 18.08 2.09 11.06
CA ARG A 102 18.06 1.42 12.37
C ARG A 102 19.10 0.31 12.44
N MET A 103 19.73 0.19 13.59
CA MET A 103 20.65 -0.91 13.90
C MET A 103 19.88 -2.22 14.14
N PRO A 104 20.41 -3.38 13.70
CA PRO A 104 19.96 -4.67 14.20
C PRO A 104 20.11 -4.77 15.72
N GLU A 105 19.12 -5.35 16.40
CA GLU A 105 19.05 -5.40 17.86
C GLU A 105 20.25 -6.13 18.50
N ASP A 106 20.73 -7.19 17.85
CA ASP A 106 21.89 -7.97 18.25
C ASP A 106 23.23 -7.22 18.16
N LEU A 107 23.31 -6.15 17.36
CA LEU A 107 24.51 -5.35 17.16
C LEU A 107 24.58 -4.08 18.02
N VAL A 108 23.52 -3.75 18.73
CA VAL A 108 23.49 -2.60 19.64
C VAL A 108 24.38 -2.85 20.85
N MET A 109 25.39 -1.99 21.04
CA MET A 109 26.31 -2.05 22.17
C MET A 109 25.80 -1.23 23.35
N PRO A 110 25.95 -1.73 24.61
CA PRO A 110 25.44 -1.01 25.78
C PRO A 110 26.26 0.27 26.08
N LYS A 111 25.58 1.24 26.70
CA LYS A 111 26.19 2.46 27.23
C LYS A 111 26.94 3.28 26.18
N LYS A 112 26.41 3.31 24.95
CA LYS A 112 26.95 4.11 23.85
C LYS A 112 25.92 5.17 23.42
N THR A 113 26.40 6.24 22.79
CA THR A 113 25.57 7.20 22.11
C THR A 113 25.40 6.78 20.66
N TYR A 114 24.14 6.69 20.21
CA TYR A 114 23.78 6.36 18.84
C TYR A 114 22.98 7.51 18.19
N ALA A 115 23.19 7.72 16.90
CA ALA A 115 22.41 8.66 16.11
C ALA A 115 21.99 8.01 14.78
N PHE A 116 20.67 7.79 14.59
CA PHE A 116 20.09 7.19 13.38
C PHE A 116 18.55 7.40 13.34
N PHE A 117 17.91 7.04 12.20
CA PHE A 117 16.45 6.96 12.11
C PHE A 117 15.93 5.70 12.78
N SER A 118 15.38 5.81 13.97
CA SER A 118 14.91 4.65 14.75
C SER A 118 13.49 4.21 14.38
N HIS A 119 12.66 5.12 13.90
CA HIS A 119 11.23 4.91 13.64
C HIS A 119 10.43 4.46 14.89
N THR A 120 10.91 4.77 16.10
CA THR A 120 10.26 4.36 17.36
C THR A 120 9.18 5.33 17.82
N ILE A 121 9.23 6.59 17.37
CA ILE A 121 8.38 7.69 17.86
C ILE A 121 6.87 7.49 17.63
N LYS A 122 6.49 6.63 16.70
CA LYS A 122 5.08 6.28 16.42
C LYS A 122 4.64 5.00 17.15
N ALA A 123 5.46 4.46 18.02
CA ALA A 123 5.22 3.22 18.78
C ALA A 123 4.74 2.04 17.89
N GLN A 124 5.23 1.93 16.64
CA GLN A 124 4.90 0.83 15.75
C GLN A 124 5.49 -0.48 16.30
N GLU A 125 4.70 -1.55 16.35
CA GLU A 125 5.07 -2.83 16.96
C GLU A 125 6.40 -3.39 16.44
N ALA A 126 6.64 -3.29 15.13
CA ALA A 126 7.88 -3.75 14.49
C ALA A 126 9.16 -3.03 14.98
N ASN A 127 9.05 -1.89 15.67
CA ASN A 127 10.18 -1.08 16.14
C ASN A 127 10.29 -1.09 17.68
N MET A 128 9.35 -1.73 18.38
CA MET A 128 9.35 -1.71 19.85
C MET A 128 10.38 -2.63 20.45
N GLY A 129 10.73 -3.74 19.79
CA GLY A 129 11.85 -4.59 20.19
C GLY A 129 13.17 -3.82 20.24
N LEU A 130 13.46 -3.02 19.20
CA LEU A 130 14.63 -2.14 19.20
C LEU A 130 14.59 -1.13 20.36
N LEU A 131 13.45 -0.49 20.61
CA LEU A 131 13.32 0.47 21.70
C LEU A 131 13.59 -0.17 23.07
N GLU A 132 13.03 -1.35 23.31
CA GLU A 132 13.26 -2.12 24.55
C GLU A 132 14.74 -2.46 24.74
N ASP A 133 15.40 -2.86 23.67
CA ASP A 133 16.83 -3.22 23.70
C ASP A 133 17.71 -1.99 23.98
N LEU A 134 17.39 -0.85 23.37
CA LEU A 134 18.05 0.44 23.65
C LEU A 134 17.92 0.87 25.11
N LEU A 135 16.71 0.76 25.68
CA LEU A 135 16.45 1.06 27.08
C LEU A 135 17.19 0.11 28.02
N LYS A 136 17.12 -1.20 27.75
CA LYS A 136 17.78 -2.26 28.55
C LYS A 136 19.30 -2.12 28.53
N LYS A 137 19.88 -1.71 27.40
CA LYS A 137 21.33 -1.52 27.22
C LYS A 137 21.81 -0.12 27.65
N GLU A 138 20.93 0.70 28.24
CA GLU A 138 21.23 2.06 28.69
C GLU A 138 21.83 2.95 27.57
N VAL A 139 21.32 2.80 26.35
CA VAL A 139 21.80 3.54 25.18
C VAL A 139 21.21 4.96 25.16
N ARG A 140 22.04 5.94 24.81
CA ARG A 140 21.58 7.27 24.45
C ARG A 140 21.29 7.30 22.95
N LEU A 141 19.99 7.42 22.58
CA LEU A 141 19.56 7.48 21.20
C LEU A 141 19.19 8.93 20.80
N ILE A 142 19.87 9.44 19.80
CA ILE A 142 19.54 10.68 19.10
C ILE A 142 18.86 10.29 17.78
N ASP A 143 17.57 10.61 17.63
CA ASP A 143 16.83 10.26 16.42
C ASP A 143 16.78 11.44 15.46
N TYR A 144 17.31 11.26 14.25
CA TYR A 144 17.31 12.31 13.22
C TYR A 144 15.91 12.77 12.82
N GLU A 145 14.89 11.92 13.00
CA GLU A 145 13.51 12.28 12.72
C GLU A 145 13.01 13.42 13.59
N LYS A 146 13.62 13.61 14.76
CA LYS A 146 13.28 14.65 15.76
C LYS A 146 14.27 15.80 15.82
N MET A 147 15.34 15.77 15.01
CA MET A 147 16.20 16.92 14.82
C MET A 147 15.50 17.95 13.94
N VAL A 148 14.94 18.98 14.56
CA VAL A 148 14.18 20.04 13.90
C VAL A 148 14.80 21.41 14.15
N ASP A 149 14.62 22.32 13.20
CA ASP A 149 15.01 23.72 13.35
C ASP A 149 13.99 24.51 14.22
N ALA A 150 14.25 25.79 14.43
CA ALA A 150 13.37 26.67 15.20
C ALA A 150 11.94 26.79 14.63
N ASN A 151 11.73 26.45 13.38
CA ASN A 151 10.44 26.47 12.71
C ASN A 151 9.76 25.08 12.69
N GLY A 152 10.38 24.07 13.30
CA GLY A 152 9.86 22.70 13.33
C GLY A 152 10.16 21.87 12.06
N PHE A 153 10.96 22.38 11.12
CA PHE A 153 11.36 21.61 9.94
C PHE A 153 12.52 20.68 10.26
N ARG A 154 12.46 19.45 9.71
CA ARG A 154 13.55 18.47 9.86
C ARG A 154 14.84 19.02 9.29
N ILE A 155 15.90 18.98 10.09
CA ILE A 155 17.25 19.43 9.70
C ILE A 155 17.88 18.38 8.80
N VAL A 156 17.80 17.10 9.20
CA VAL A 156 18.41 15.96 8.52
C VAL A 156 17.32 15.15 7.83
N ALA A 157 17.31 15.19 6.51
CA ALA A 157 16.31 14.49 5.70
C ALA A 157 16.81 14.33 4.26
N PHE A 158 16.31 13.33 3.55
CA PHE A 158 16.62 13.06 2.15
C PHE A 158 15.58 13.61 1.15
N GLY A 159 14.62 14.42 1.60
CA GLY A 159 13.43 14.80 0.82
C GLY A 159 13.73 15.35 -0.57
N GLN A 160 14.75 16.20 -0.73
CA GLN A 160 15.14 16.74 -2.04
C GLN A 160 15.60 15.63 -2.99
N TRP A 161 16.43 14.71 -2.51
CA TRP A 161 16.95 13.60 -3.34
C TRP A 161 15.87 12.54 -3.64
N ALA A 162 14.89 12.38 -2.76
CA ALA A 162 13.70 11.60 -3.07
C ALA A 162 12.91 12.23 -4.23
N GLY A 163 12.76 13.56 -4.24
CA GLY A 163 12.15 14.30 -5.34
C GLY A 163 12.90 14.14 -6.65
N VAL A 164 14.22 14.35 -6.62
CA VAL A 164 15.10 14.20 -7.79
C VAL A 164 14.99 12.78 -8.38
N ALA A 165 15.22 11.76 -7.56
CA ALA A 165 15.16 10.36 -8.03
C ALA A 165 13.77 9.96 -8.51
N GLY A 166 12.72 10.36 -7.77
CA GLY A 166 11.33 10.09 -8.13
C GLY A 166 10.95 10.68 -9.49
N MET A 167 11.37 11.93 -9.74
CA MET A 167 11.11 12.59 -11.02
C MET A 167 11.84 11.92 -12.18
N ILE A 168 13.13 11.59 -12.04
CA ILE A 168 13.87 10.86 -13.08
C ILE A 168 13.17 9.53 -13.38
N ASN A 169 12.79 8.79 -12.35
CA ASN A 169 12.15 7.49 -12.50
C ASN A 169 10.79 7.59 -13.20
N ILE A 170 9.97 8.57 -12.84
CA ILE A 170 8.64 8.67 -13.48
C ILE A 170 8.72 9.19 -14.92
N LEU A 171 9.73 9.99 -15.28
CA LEU A 171 9.99 10.34 -16.67
C LEU A 171 10.31 9.09 -17.50
N HIS A 172 11.17 8.20 -16.98
CA HIS A 172 11.40 6.88 -17.58
C HIS A 172 10.11 6.06 -17.69
N GLY A 173 9.35 5.96 -16.58
CA GLY A 173 8.08 5.23 -16.55
C GLY A 173 7.06 5.79 -17.53
N LEU A 174 7.00 7.10 -17.70
CA LEU A 174 6.13 7.76 -18.67
C LEU A 174 6.52 7.40 -20.12
N GLY A 175 7.83 7.32 -20.41
CA GLY A 175 8.33 6.83 -21.70
C GLY A 175 7.89 5.40 -21.99
N LEU A 176 8.04 4.50 -21.03
CA LEU A 176 7.56 3.11 -21.13
C LEU A 176 6.04 3.04 -21.30
N ARG A 177 5.30 3.87 -20.56
CA ARG A 177 3.84 3.93 -20.66
C ARG A 177 3.36 4.41 -22.01
N PHE A 178 3.96 5.45 -22.55
CA PHE A 178 3.65 5.92 -23.91
C PHE A 178 3.97 4.85 -24.95
N LEU A 179 5.09 4.15 -24.82
CA LEU A 179 5.46 3.07 -25.74
C LEU A 179 4.43 1.93 -25.68
N ALA A 180 4.01 1.52 -24.49
CA ALA A 180 2.96 0.49 -24.30
C ALA A 180 1.60 0.92 -24.90
N LEU A 181 1.34 2.24 -25.02
CA LEU A 181 0.17 2.80 -25.69
C LEU A 181 0.38 3.03 -27.19
N GLY A 182 1.50 2.57 -27.77
CA GLY A 182 1.81 2.67 -29.20
C GLY A 182 2.49 3.97 -29.61
N HIS A 183 3.04 4.76 -28.68
CA HIS A 183 3.70 6.03 -28.96
C HIS A 183 5.16 6.01 -28.54
N HIS A 184 6.07 6.13 -29.50
CA HIS A 184 7.49 6.37 -29.20
C HIS A 184 7.68 7.86 -28.87
N THR A 185 8.30 8.17 -27.75
CA THR A 185 8.53 9.55 -27.28
C THR A 185 9.97 9.74 -26.83
N PRO A 186 10.50 10.98 -26.79
CA PRO A 186 11.82 11.29 -26.26
C PRO A 186 12.05 10.83 -24.83
N PHE A 187 11.01 10.66 -24.02
CA PHE A 187 11.12 10.13 -22.64
C PHE A 187 11.74 8.73 -22.57
N MET A 188 11.74 7.97 -23.66
CA MET A 188 12.40 6.65 -23.75
C MET A 188 13.92 6.73 -23.59
N HIS A 189 14.54 7.90 -23.81
CA HIS A 189 15.98 8.09 -23.67
C HIS A 189 16.42 8.32 -22.21
N ILE A 190 15.47 8.53 -21.30
CA ILE A 190 15.75 8.69 -19.88
C ILE A 190 15.76 7.31 -19.23
N GLY A 191 16.82 6.94 -18.54
CA GLY A 191 16.90 5.72 -17.72
C GLY A 191 16.42 5.95 -16.30
N MET A 192 16.35 4.88 -15.51
CA MET A 192 16.12 4.97 -14.06
C MET A 192 17.29 5.73 -13.38
N ALA A 193 17.02 6.41 -12.26
CA ALA A 193 18.02 7.22 -11.55
C ALA A 193 19.30 6.42 -11.22
N HIS A 194 19.16 5.15 -10.84
CA HIS A 194 20.28 4.26 -10.52
C HIS A 194 21.10 3.78 -11.74
N ASN A 195 20.64 4.03 -12.97
CA ASN A 195 21.40 3.69 -14.17
C ASN A 195 22.58 4.65 -14.42
N TYR A 196 22.55 5.79 -13.76
CA TYR A 196 23.55 6.83 -13.91
C TYR A 196 24.57 6.79 -12.76
N ARG A 197 25.83 7.16 -13.06
CA ARG A 197 26.87 7.20 -12.02
C ARG A 197 26.64 8.32 -11.00
N ASN A 198 25.99 9.38 -11.43
CA ASN A 198 25.67 10.56 -10.63
C ASN A 198 24.51 11.33 -11.26
N VAL A 199 23.96 12.28 -10.51
CA VAL A 199 22.84 13.10 -10.96
C VAL A 199 23.13 13.90 -12.21
N SER A 200 24.38 14.36 -12.42
CA SER A 200 24.75 15.15 -13.61
C SER A 200 24.56 14.38 -14.91
N GLN A 201 24.83 13.07 -14.90
CA GLN A 201 24.58 12.22 -16.08
C GLN A 201 23.06 12.04 -16.31
N ALA A 202 22.27 11.89 -15.25
CA ALA A 202 20.82 11.83 -15.37
C ALA A 202 20.25 13.14 -15.94
N ILE A 203 20.71 14.28 -15.41
CA ILE A 203 20.35 15.61 -15.92
C ILE A 203 20.67 15.75 -17.40
N GLN A 204 21.83 15.25 -17.86
CA GLN A 204 22.18 15.31 -19.27
C GLN A 204 21.18 14.52 -20.13
N ALA A 205 20.77 13.32 -19.70
CA ALA A 205 19.75 12.54 -20.41
C ALA A 205 18.39 13.25 -20.46
N VAL A 206 18.02 13.95 -19.37
CA VAL A 206 16.78 14.75 -19.34
C VAL A 206 16.89 15.94 -20.30
N ARG A 207 18.03 16.62 -20.37
CA ARG A 207 18.31 17.72 -21.33
C ARG A 207 18.23 17.24 -22.77
N ASP A 208 18.81 16.08 -23.07
CA ASP A 208 18.76 15.48 -24.41
C ASP A 208 17.31 15.18 -24.82
N CYS A 209 16.52 14.61 -23.91
CA CYS A 209 15.07 14.46 -24.08
C CYS A 209 14.37 15.82 -24.32
N GLY A 210 14.70 16.82 -23.52
CA GLY A 210 14.16 18.19 -23.65
C GLY A 210 14.49 18.84 -24.99
N TYR A 211 15.69 18.61 -25.51
CA TYR A 211 16.08 19.07 -26.84
C TYR A 211 15.20 18.46 -27.92
N GLU A 212 14.96 17.15 -27.90
CA GLU A 212 14.08 16.48 -28.85
C GLU A 212 12.63 16.97 -28.77
N ILE A 213 12.11 17.22 -27.55
CA ILE A 213 10.79 17.83 -27.35
C ILE A 213 10.73 19.19 -28.03
N SER A 214 11.76 20.06 -27.80
CA SER A 214 11.86 21.40 -28.40
C SER A 214 11.91 21.38 -29.93
N MET A 215 12.44 20.30 -30.50
CA MET A 215 12.47 20.06 -31.95
C MET A 215 11.12 19.55 -32.50
N GLY A 216 10.09 19.39 -31.67
CA GLY A 216 8.77 18.94 -32.07
C GLY A 216 8.67 17.44 -32.34
N LEU A 217 9.55 16.61 -31.73
CA LEU A 217 9.55 15.16 -31.93
C LEU A 217 8.55 14.43 -31.05
N MET A 218 7.71 15.14 -30.30
CA MET A 218 6.58 14.55 -29.61
C MET A 218 5.47 14.17 -30.59
N PRO A 219 4.88 12.96 -30.48
CA PRO A 219 3.75 12.57 -31.34
C PRO A 219 2.54 13.49 -31.13
N LYS A 220 2.00 14.05 -32.19
CA LYS A 220 0.85 14.96 -32.14
C LYS A 220 -0.40 14.32 -31.55
N SER A 221 -0.54 13.00 -31.67
CA SER A 221 -1.66 12.21 -31.14
C SER A 221 -1.75 12.22 -29.60
N ILE A 222 -0.63 12.48 -28.90
CA ILE A 222 -0.59 12.56 -27.44
C ILE A 222 -1.18 13.90 -26.95
N GLY A 223 -0.99 14.99 -27.73
CA GLY A 223 -1.28 16.34 -27.31
C GLY A 223 -0.27 16.89 -26.30
N PRO A 224 -0.54 18.07 -25.72
CA PRO A 224 0.34 18.67 -24.73
C PRO A 224 0.48 17.78 -23.49
N VAL A 225 1.74 17.58 -23.02
CA VAL A 225 2.03 16.80 -21.81
C VAL A 225 2.05 17.71 -20.60
N THR A 226 1.28 17.33 -19.58
CA THR A 226 1.07 18.14 -18.39
C THR A 226 1.51 17.38 -17.13
N PHE A 227 2.21 18.08 -16.25
CA PHE A 227 2.70 17.58 -14.96
C PHE A 227 2.05 18.38 -13.83
N CYS A 228 1.71 17.67 -12.74
CA CYS A 228 1.20 18.31 -11.53
C CYS A 228 2.07 17.90 -10.34
N PHE A 229 2.64 18.88 -9.64
CA PHE A 229 3.39 18.70 -8.42
C PHE A 229 2.52 19.05 -7.22
N THR A 230 2.38 18.15 -6.25
CA THR A 230 1.67 18.46 -5.01
C THR A 230 2.66 18.76 -3.89
N GLY A 231 2.34 19.81 -3.14
CA GLY A 231 3.21 20.33 -2.07
C GLY A 231 4.31 21.28 -2.60
N THR A 232 4.84 22.10 -1.69
CA THR A 232 5.86 23.12 -1.95
C THR A 232 7.15 22.88 -1.16
N GLY A 233 7.26 21.69 -0.53
CA GLY A 233 8.41 21.30 0.29
C GLY A 233 9.61 20.81 -0.52
N ASN A 234 10.63 20.29 0.18
CA ASN A 234 11.88 19.83 -0.42
C ASN A 234 11.70 18.72 -1.45
N VAL A 235 10.75 17.82 -1.26
CA VAL A 235 10.42 16.74 -2.21
C VAL A 235 9.97 17.33 -3.54
N SER A 236 8.98 18.21 -3.51
CA SER A 236 8.45 18.88 -4.71
C SER A 236 9.53 19.74 -5.40
N LYS A 237 10.35 20.47 -4.64
CA LYS A 237 11.47 21.25 -5.18
C LYS A 237 12.47 20.37 -5.90
N GLY A 238 12.91 19.26 -5.30
CA GLY A 238 13.84 18.32 -5.94
C GLY A 238 13.28 17.71 -7.23
N ALA A 239 12.00 17.43 -7.28
CA ALA A 239 11.35 16.97 -8.52
C ALA A 239 11.27 18.10 -9.56
N GLN A 240 11.02 19.35 -9.14
CA GLN A 240 11.01 20.52 -10.01
C GLN A 240 12.42 20.84 -10.56
N ASP A 241 13.48 20.61 -9.80
CA ASP A 241 14.86 20.78 -10.29
C ASP A 241 15.11 19.93 -11.54
N ILE A 242 14.54 18.73 -11.62
CA ILE A 242 14.69 17.83 -12.77
C ILE A 242 13.79 18.23 -13.94
N ILE A 243 12.53 18.58 -13.71
CA ILE A 243 11.65 18.96 -14.83
C ILE A 243 12.10 20.29 -15.47
N ASN A 244 12.78 21.15 -14.73
CA ASN A 244 13.36 22.40 -15.24
C ASN A 244 14.43 22.16 -16.31
N GLU A 245 14.94 20.96 -16.45
CA GLU A 245 15.87 20.57 -17.51
C GLU A 245 15.16 20.22 -18.84
N LEU A 246 13.81 20.12 -18.82
CA LEU A 246 12.97 20.06 -20.01
C LEU A 246 12.53 21.46 -20.42
N PRO A 247 12.03 21.67 -21.66
CA PRO A 247 11.40 22.92 -22.06
C PRO A 247 10.03 23.08 -21.37
N VAL A 248 10.08 23.33 -20.06
CA VAL A 248 8.87 23.41 -19.23
C VAL A 248 8.32 24.84 -19.15
N GLU A 249 7.00 24.95 -19.22
CA GLU A 249 6.27 26.18 -18.91
C GLU A 249 5.38 25.94 -17.69
N TYR A 250 5.56 26.75 -16.63
CA TYR A 250 4.74 26.68 -15.44
C TYR A 250 3.48 27.51 -15.65
N VAL A 251 2.33 26.91 -15.31
CA VAL A 251 1.02 27.54 -15.41
C VAL A 251 0.28 27.44 -14.08
N GLU A 252 -0.61 28.40 -13.84
CA GLU A 252 -1.48 28.32 -12.66
C GLU A 252 -2.46 27.13 -12.77
N PRO A 253 -2.89 26.53 -11.64
CA PRO A 253 -3.76 25.35 -11.67
C PRO A 253 -5.04 25.54 -12.49
N HIS A 254 -5.59 26.74 -12.54
CA HIS A 254 -6.81 27.04 -13.30
C HIS A 254 -6.58 27.12 -14.82
N GLU A 255 -5.34 27.38 -15.27
CA GLU A 255 -4.93 27.43 -16.69
C GLU A 255 -4.60 26.05 -17.25
N LEU A 256 -4.39 25.04 -16.36
CA LEU A 256 -3.95 23.71 -16.76
C LEU A 256 -4.91 23.06 -17.76
N LYS A 257 -6.20 23.33 -17.64
CA LYS A 257 -7.20 22.82 -18.58
C LYS A 257 -6.91 23.32 -20.00
N ASP A 258 -6.76 24.62 -20.18
CA ASP A 258 -6.60 25.24 -21.50
C ASP A 258 -5.31 24.77 -22.17
N VAL A 259 -4.18 24.76 -21.44
CA VAL A 259 -2.90 24.26 -21.99
C VAL A 259 -2.92 22.76 -22.25
N SER A 260 -3.70 21.98 -21.51
CA SER A 260 -3.84 20.54 -21.74
C SER A 260 -4.57 20.20 -23.04
N GLU A 261 -5.38 21.13 -23.56
CA GLU A 261 -6.16 20.99 -24.80
C GLU A 261 -5.50 21.67 -26.00
N THR A 262 -4.89 22.85 -25.81
CA THR A 262 -4.43 23.72 -26.89
C THR A 262 -2.96 24.14 -26.80
N GLY A 263 -2.22 23.64 -25.81
CA GLY A 263 -0.83 24.00 -25.59
C GLY A 263 0.12 23.59 -26.72
N ASP A 264 1.31 24.20 -26.72
CA ASP A 264 2.38 23.93 -27.68
C ASP A 264 3.01 22.55 -27.42
N LEU A 265 3.21 21.77 -28.47
CA LEU A 265 3.79 20.42 -28.41
C LEU A 265 5.33 20.42 -28.33
N THR A 266 5.97 21.58 -28.49
CA THR A 266 7.43 21.72 -28.31
C THR A 266 7.83 21.99 -26.86
N LYS A 267 6.86 21.94 -25.95
CA LYS A 267 7.02 22.17 -24.51
C LYS A 267 6.29 21.10 -23.71
N VAL A 268 6.60 21.06 -22.43
CA VAL A 268 5.79 20.40 -21.41
C VAL A 268 5.25 21.46 -20.44
N TYR A 269 4.10 21.21 -19.84
CA TYR A 269 3.47 22.15 -18.92
C TYR A 269 3.49 21.59 -17.49
N ALA A 270 3.74 22.45 -16.54
CA ALA A 270 3.78 22.08 -15.13
C ALA A 270 2.94 23.01 -14.27
N THR A 271 2.27 22.46 -13.27
CA THR A 271 1.61 23.25 -12.22
C THR A 271 2.03 22.75 -10.84
N VAL A 272 2.15 23.67 -9.87
CA VAL A 272 2.52 23.35 -8.49
C VAL A 272 1.35 23.67 -7.57
N LEU A 273 0.83 22.64 -6.90
CA LEU A 273 -0.30 22.77 -6.00
C LEU A 273 0.16 22.95 -4.55
N SER A 274 -0.27 24.04 -3.95
CA SER A 274 -0.30 24.22 -2.53
C SER A 274 -1.70 23.93 -1.97
N ARG A 275 -1.84 23.87 -0.66
CA ARG A 275 -3.09 23.52 0.02
C ARG A 275 -4.29 24.38 -0.43
N HIS A 276 -4.10 25.67 -0.61
CA HIS A 276 -5.19 26.60 -1.00
C HIS A 276 -5.71 26.37 -2.44
N HIS A 277 -4.98 25.69 -3.30
CA HIS A 277 -5.41 25.41 -4.65
C HIS A 277 -6.44 24.28 -4.75
N HIS A 278 -6.45 23.36 -3.76
CA HIS A 278 -7.28 22.16 -3.86
C HIS A 278 -8.10 21.83 -2.60
N LEU A 279 -7.79 22.45 -1.44
CA LEU A 279 -8.56 22.25 -0.23
C LEU A 279 -9.69 23.28 -0.14
N MET A 280 -10.86 22.79 0.21
CA MET A 280 -12.06 23.61 0.38
C MET A 280 -12.85 23.13 1.60
N ARG A 281 -13.36 24.06 2.36
CA ARG A 281 -14.27 23.78 3.48
C ARG A 281 -15.58 23.21 2.94
N LYS A 282 -16.09 22.16 3.56
CA LYS A 282 -17.31 21.43 3.11
C LYS A 282 -18.56 22.32 3.15
N SER A 283 -18.59 23.34 4.03
CA SER A 283 -19.77 24.19 4.23
C SER A 283 -19.91 25.31 3.20
N ASP A 284 -18.81 25.97 2.81
CA ASP A 284 -18.85 27.20 2.00
C ASP A 284 -17.81 27.23 0.86
N GLY A 285 -16.94 26.21 0.78
CA GLY A 285 -15.91 26.11 -0.25
C GLY A 285 -14.68 27.01 -0.02
N MET A 286 -14.61 27.75 1.07
CA MET A 286 -13.46 28.60 1.41
C MET A 286 -12.31 27.79 2.00
N TYR A 287 -11.11 28.35 2.03
CA TYR A 287 -9.94 27.78 2.68
C TYR A 287 -9.35 28.73 3.70
N ASP A 288 -9.23 28.28 4.94
CA ASP A 288 -8.55 28.98 6.04
C ASP A 288 -7.39 28.10 6.55
N PRO A 289 -6.12 28.56 6.46
CA PRO A 289 -4.96 27.79 6.90
C PRO A 289 -4.98 27.44 8.39
N MET A 290 -5.40 28.38 9.25
CA MET A 290 -5.39 28.18 10.71
C MET A 290 -6.49 27.20 11.14
N GLU A 291 -7.67 27.31 10.54
CA GLU A 291 -8.75 26.37 10.81
C GLU A 291 -8.38 24.96 10.28
N TYR A 292 -7.78 24.88 9.08
CA TYR A 292 -7.36 23.60 8.53
C TYR A 292 -6.33 22.86 9.40
N GLU A 293 -5.35 23.56 9.97
CA GLU A 293 -4.36 22.95 10.87
C GLU A 293 -4.99 22.34 12.12
N ASN A 294 -6.06 22.96 12.65
CA ASN A 294 -6.74 22.50 13.86
C ASN A 294 -7.90 21.52 13.55
N HIS A 295 -8.56 21.67 12.40
CA HIS A 295 -9.78 20.96 12.03
C HIS A 295 -9.74 20.49 10.56
N PRO A 296 -8.77 19.65 10.16
CA PRO A 296 -8.65 19.16 8.78
C PRO A 296 -9.88 18.36 8.32
N GLU A 297 -10.64 17.78 9.25
CA GLU A 297 -11.87 17.03 8.99
C GLU A 297 -13.01 17.89 8.41
N LEU A 298 -12.96 19.20 8.55
CA LEU A 298 -13.95 20.12 7.97
C LEU A 298 -13.73 20.35 6.47
N TYR A 299 -12.58 19.90 5.93
CA TYR A 299 -12.16 20.16 4.56
C TYR A 299 -12.29 18.95 3.65
N THR A 300 -12.29 19.22 2.37
CA THR A 300 -12.24 18.20 1.29
C THR A 300 -11.34 18.70 0.16
N SER A 301 -10.85 17.77 -0.68
CA SER A 301 -10.07 18.12 -1.86
C SER A 301 -10.95 18.12 -3.10
N ASN A 302 -10.84 19.19 -3.93
CA ASN A 302 -11.45 19.27 -5.25
C ASN A 302 -10.48 18.84 -6.38
N PHE A 303 -9.27 18.40 -6.06
CA PHE A 303 -8.22 18.01 -6.99
C PHE A 303 -8.72 17.11 -8.12
N ARG A 304 -9.55 16.12 -7.78
CA ARG A 304 -10.13 15.14 -8.71
C ARG A 304 -10.94 15.75 -9.86
N THR A 305 -11.49 16.95 -9.66
CA THR A 305 -12.38 17.62 -10.64
C THR A 305 -11.73 18.83 -11.28
N SER A 306 -10.82 19.50 -10.58
CA SER A 306 -10.22 20.75 -11.01
C SER A 306 -8.88 20.58 -11.71
N VAL A 307 -8.08 19.54 -11.37
CA VAL A 307 -6.70 19.40 -11.85
C VAL A 307 -6.44 18.02 -12.46
N ALA A 308 -6.81 16.93 -11.77
CA ALA A 308 -6.51 15.56 -12.20
C ALA A 308 -6.98 15.22 -13.64
N PRO A 309 -8.16 15.69 -14.15
CA PRO A 309 -8.61 15.40 -15.50
C PRO A 309 -7.73 16.01 -16.61
N TYR A 310 -6.88 16.96 -16.25
CA TYR A 310 -6.02 17.72 -17.17
C TYR A 310 -4.54 17.40 -17.00
N THR A 311 -4.20 16.46 -16.09
CA THR A 311 -2.84 16.05 -15.73
C THR A 311 -2.48 14.72 -16.39
N ASN A 312 -1.35 14.63 -17.10
CA ASN A 312 -0.81 13.36 -17.58
C ASN A 312 -0.01 12.63 -16.51
N CYS A 313 0.78 13.36 -15.74
CA CYS A 313 1.66 12.80 -14.72
C CYS A 313 1.54 13.58 -13.41
N LEU A 314 1.17 12.92 -12.34
CA LEU A 314 1.09 13.47 -10.99
C LEU A 314 2.35 13.10 -10.21
N ILE A 315 3.02 14.10 -9.64
CA ILE A 315 4.14 13.94 -8.70
C ILE A 315 3.65 14.31 -7.31
N ASN A 316 3.40 13.30 -6.48
CA ASN A 316 2.84 13.48 -5.15
C ASN A 316 3.94 13.54 -4.09
N GLY A 317 4.11 14.71 -3.47
CA GLY A 317 5.09 14.98 -2.42
C GLY A 317 4.50 15.60 -1.16
N ILE A 318 3.20 15.40 -0.91
CA ILE A 318 2.54 15.93 0.30
C ILE A 318 2.65 14.94 1.47
N TYR A 319 2.83 15.49 2.65
CA TYR A 319 2.61 14.74 3.89
C TYR A 319 1.11 14.51 4.11
N TRP A 320 0.74 13.30 4.46
CA TRP A 320 -0.65 12.92 4.73
C TRP A 320 -0.76 12.19 6.08
N ASP A 321 -1.85 12.42 6.77
CA ASP A 321 -2.27 11.65 7.95
C ASP A 321 -3.77 11.29 7.86
N PRO A 322 -4.27 10.34 8.69
CA PRO A 322 -5.65 9.85 8.60
C PRO A 322 -6.75 10.91 8.79
N HIS A 323 -6.42 12.05 9.39
CA HIS A 323 -7.39 13.13 9.65
C HIS A 323 -7.48 14.11 8.48
N THR A 324 -6.49 14.08 7.57
CA THR A 324 -6.44 14.99 6.42
C THR A 324 -7.21 14.44 5.22
N PRO A 325 -7.80 15.31 4.37
CA PRO A 325 -8.47 14.87 3.15
C PRO A 325 -7.52 14.15 2.19
N ARG A 326 -8.00 13.06 1.58
CA ARG A 326 -7.27 12.39 0.50
C ARG A 326 -7.27 13.22 -0.78
N LEU A 327 -6.19 13.14 -1.55
CA LEU A 327 -6.05 13.78 -2.84
C LEU A 327 -6.89 13.05 -3.91
N LEU A 328 -6.72 11.73 -3.99
CA LEU A 328 -7.46 10.84 -4.89
C LEU A 328 -7.96 9.59 -4.16
N ARG A 329 -9.22 9.24 -4.40
CA ARG A 329 -9.86 8.01 -3.90
C ARG A 329 -9.97 6.97 -5.01
N ARG A 330 -10.25 5.72 -4.66
CA ARG A 330 -10.48 4.62 -5.61
C ARG A 330 -11.56 4.94 -6.64
N LEU A 331 -12.68 5.49 -6.19
CA LEU A 331 -13.78 5.92 -7.09
C LEU A 331 -13.39 7.09 -8.00
N ASP A 332 -12.44 7.92 -7.60
CA ASP A 332 -11.95 9.00 -8.44
C ASP A 332 -11.07 8.45 -9.57
N ALA A 333 -10.22 7.45 -9.28
CA ALA A 333 -9.43 6.76 -10.29
C ALA A 333 -10.31 6.12 -11.37
N GLN A 334 -11.39 5.42 -10.99
CA GLN A 334 -12.36 4.83 -11.94
C GLN A 334 -12.96 5.86 -12.90
N LYS A 335 -13.21 7.09 -12.44
CA LYS A 335 -13.73 8.16 -13.28
C LYS A 335 -12.66 8.75 -14.20
N LEU A 336 -11.42 8.85 -13.72
CA LEU A 336 -10.30 9.45 -14.44
C LEU A 336 -9.77 8.56 -15.57
N ILE A 337 -9.88 7.21 -15.47
CA ILE A 337 -9.46 6.28 -16.52
C ILE A 337 -10.50 6.10 -17.64
N ARG A 338 -11.63 6.79 -17.58
CA ARG A 338 -12.62 6.75 -18.65
C ARG A 338 -12.26 7.75 -19.75
N PRO A 339 -12.44 7.35 -21.03
CA PRO A 339 -12.18 8.26 -22.12
C PRO A 339 -13.08 9.51 -22.01
N PRO A 340 -12.54 10.71 -22.27
CA PRO A 340 -13.33 11.93 -22.25
C PRO A 340 -14.44 11.84 -23.29
N LYS A 341 -15.67 12.27 -22.93
CA LYS A 341 -16.87 12.19 -23.77
C LYS A 341 -16.74 12.92 -25.14
N ASN A 342 -15.76 13.81 -25.29
CA ASN A 342 -15.54 14.67 -26.48
C ASN A 342 -14.10 14.59 -26.97
N SER A 343 -13.43 13.42 -26.93
CA SER A 343 -12.14 13.31 -27.60
C SER A 343 -12.30 13.53 -29.09
N PRO A 344 -11.64 14.55 -29.69
CA PRO A 344 -11.66 14.68 -31.15
C PRO A 344 -11.02 13.39 -31.71
N VAL A 345 -11.71 12.77 -32.67
CA VAL A 345 -11.17 11.64 -33.43
C VAL A 345 -9.96 12.19 -34.21
N ARG A 346 -8.77 11.97 -33.71
CA ARG A 346 -7.53 12.37 -34.36
C ARG A 346 -7.15 11.28 -35.37
N ASN A 347 -7.47 11.52 -36.64
CA ASN A 347 -7.25 10.61 -37.77
C ASN A 347 -5.81 10.65 -38.28
N GLU A 348 -4.82 10.24 -37.48
CA GLU A 348 -3.43 10.20 -37.97
C GLU A 348 -2.77 8.80 -37.84
N GLY A 349 -3.57 7.73 -37.75
CA GLY A 349 -3.02 6.36 -37.71
C GLY A 349 -2.38 5.93 -36.38
N SER A 350 -2.23 6.86 -35.43
CA SER A 350 -1.75 6.56 -34.08
C SER A 350 -2.91 6.35 -33.12
N PRO A 351 -2.83 5.41 -32.16
CA PRO A 351 -3.89 5.19 -31.20
C PRO A 351 -4.10 6.46 -30.33
N ALA A 352 -5.35 6.73 -29.96
CA ALA A 352 -5.65 7.78 -28.99
C ALA A 352 -5.24 7.33 -27.58
N LEU A 353 -4.86 8.28 -26.72
CA LEU A 353 -4.63 7.96 -25.31
C LEU A 353 -5.95 7.52 -24.66
N PRO A 354 -5.95 6.45 -23.83
CA PRO A 354 -7.16 5.92 -23.20
C PRO A 354 -7.79 6.90 -22.22
N HIS A 355 -6.97 7.71 -21.55
CA HIS A 355 -7.36 8.74 -20.59
C HIS A 355 -6.19 9.73 -20.41
N LYS A 356 -6.43 10.82 -19.68
CA LYS A 356 -5.42 11.88 -19.51
C LYS A 356 -4.40 11.53 -18.42
N LEU A 357 -4.84 11.06 -17.24
CA LEU A 357 -3.95 10.72 -16.11
C LEU A 357 -3.28 9.37 -16.35
N LEU A 358 -2.07 9.37 -16.89
CA LEU A 358 -1.34 8.16 -17.29
C LEU A 358 -0.45 7.61 -16.19
N ALA A 359 0.12 8.48 -15.34
CA ALA A 359 1.14 8.09 -14.38
C ALA A 359 1.05 8.89 -13.08
N ILE A 360 1.39 8.24 -11.97
CA ILE A 360 1.53 8.86 -10.65
C ILE A 360 2.87 8.41 -10.05
N CYS A 361 3.70 9.39 -9.68
CA CYS A 361 4.83 9.16 -8.79
C CYS A 361 4.43 9.54 -7.35
N ASP A 362 4.13 8.57 -6.50
CA ASP A 362 3.85 8.82 -5.09
C ASP A 362 5.14 8.73 -4.27
N ILE A 363 5.83 9.87 -4.15
CA ILE A 363 7.09 9.99 -3.42
C ILE A 363 6.86 9.89 -1.90
N SER A 364 5.65 10.18 -1.42
CA SER A 364 5.30 10.02 -0.01
C SER A 364 5.32 8.55 0.41
N ALA A 365 5.03 7.64 -0.51
CA ALA A 365 5.03 6.19 -0.33
C ALA A 365 4.17 5.72 0.87
N ASP A 366 3.09 6.45 1.16
CA ASP A 366 2.16 6.13 2.24
C ASP A 366 1.05 5.22 1.71
N THR A 367 1.10 3.93 2.04
CA THR A 367 0.10 2.92 1.64
C THR A 367 -1.31 3.33 2.09
N GLY A 368 -2.24 3.45 1.13
CA GLY A 368 -3.60 3.94 1.38
C GLY A 368 -3.67 5.37 1.90
N GLY A 369 -2.64 6.17 1.66
CA GLY A 369 -2.48 7.55 2.12
C GLY A 369 -3.28 8.58 1.32
N SER A 370 -2.62 9.66 0.91
CA SER A 370 -3.24 10.72 0.11
C SER A 370 -3.77 10.20 -1.23
N ILE A 371 -3.10 9.19 -1.79
CA ILE A 371 -3.55 8.36 -2.92
C ILE A 371 -4.10 7.05 -2.34
N GLU A 372 -5.42 6.94 -2.23
CA GLU A 372 -6.08 5.81 -1.54
C GLU A 372 -5.76 4.45 -2.16
N PHE A 373 -5.50 4.42 -3.45
CA PHE A 373 -5.24 3.21 -4.22
C PHE A 373 -3.75 2.88 -4.39
N MET A 374 -2.87 3.56 -3.71
CA MET A 374 -1.49 3.11 -3.53
C MET A 374 -1.50 1.97 -2.50
N ASN A 375 -1.60 0.73 -2.98
CA ASN A 375 -1.80 -0.46 -2.15
C ASN A 375 -0.50 -0.95 -1.51
N GLU A 376 0.61 -0.90 -2.27
CA GLU A 376 1.94 -1.31 -1.83
C GLU A 376 3.01 -0.38 -2.41
N CYS A 377 4.12 -0.24 -1.69
CA CYS A 377 5.29 0.43 -2.23
C CYS A 377 5.92 -0.44 -3.32
N THR A 378 6.30 0.20 -4.44
CA THR A 378 7.13 -0.44 -5.44
C THR A 378 8.59 -0.52 -4.96
N THR A 379 9.41 -1.33 -5.64
CA THR A 379 10.83 -1.49 -5.29
C THR A 379 11.72 -0.97 -6.41
N ILE A 380 13.01 -0.84 -6.15
CA ILE A 380 13.97 -0.43 -7.19
C ILE A 380 14.04 -1.46 -8.32
N ASP A 381 13.91 -2.75 -7.99
CA ASP A 381 13.92 -3.84 -8.98
C ASP A 381 12.61 -3.95 -9.77
N LYS A 382 11.50 -3.52 -9.17
CA LYS A 382 10.16 -3.45 -9.76
C LYS A 382 9.58 -2.07 -9.53
N PRO A 383 10.05 -1.07 -10.29
CA PRO A 383 9.77 0.34 -9.99
C PRO A 383 8.36 0.79 -10.33
N PHE A 384 7.64 0.02 -11.12
CA PHE A 384 6.33 0.37 -11.63
C PHE A 384 5.33 -0.76 -11.45
N CYS A 385 4.09 -0.40 -11.18
CA CYS A 385 2.93 -1.27 -11.32
C CYS A 385 1.81 -0.52 -12.04
N MET A 386 0.92 -1.26 -12.70
CA MET A 386 -0.27 -0.70 -13.34
C MET A 386 -1.47 -0.91 -12.42
N TYR A 387 -2.02 0.16 -11.88
CA TYR A 387 -3.25 0.12 -11.11
C TYR A 387 -4.47 0.06 -12.01
N ASP A 388 -5.16 -1.08 -12.01
CA ASP A 388 -6.46 -1.26 -12.63
C ASP A 388 -7.55 -0.72 -11.69
N ALA A 389 -8.16 0.41 -12.07
CA ALA A 389 -9.15 1.05 -11.22
C ALA A 389 -10.53 0.35 -11.25
N ASP A 390 -10.82 -0.47 -12.25
CA ASP A 390 -12.09 -1.21 -12.34
C ASP A 390 -12.04 -2.47 -11.45
N GLN A 391 -10.89 -3.15 -11.37
CA GLN A 391 -10.69 -4.34 -10.54
C GLN A 391 -10.08 -4.02 -9.16
N HIS A 392 -9.53 -2.82 -8.97
CA HIS A 392 -8.78 -2.41 -7.78
C HIS A 392 -7.55 -3.28 -7.48
N ILE A 393 -6.84 -3.70 -8.53
CA ILE A 393 -5.68 -4.59 -8.47
C ILE A 393 -4.47 -3.91 -9.12
N ASP A 394 -3.29 -4.15 -8.55
CA ASP A 394 -2.01 -3.76 -9.14
C ASP A 394 -1.48 -4.90 -10.00
N HIS A 395 -1.08 -4.60 -11.23
CA HIS A 395 -0.44 -5.52 -12.15
C HIS A 395 1.04 -5.17 -12.31
N ASP A 396 1.90 -6.17 -12.27
CA ASP A 396 3.35 -6.05 -12.56
C ASP A 396 3.57 -5.86 -14.07
N SER A 397 3.15 -4.71 -14.58
CA SER A 397 3.15 -4.37 -16.01
C SER A 397 3.13 -2.84 -16.20
N VAL A 398 3.49 -2.40 -17.39
CA VAL A 398 3.30 -1.02 -17.89
C VAL A 398 2.19 -0.95 -18.95
N GLU A 399 1.62 -2.11 -19.32
CA GLU A 399 0.57 -2.28 -20.31
C GLU A 399 -0.81 -2.37 -19.65
N GLY A 400 -1.87 -2.20 -20.44
CA GLY A 400 -3.26 -2.32 -19.98
C GLY A 400 -3.95 -0.98 -19.77
N ASN A 401 -5.24 -1.05 -19.34
CA ASN A 401 -6.04 0.13 -19.03
C ASN A 401 -5.95 0.45 -17.54
N GLY A 402 -5.13 1.43 -17.18
CA GLY A 402 -4.92 1.80 -15.79
C GLY A 402 -3.97 2.97 -15.64
N ILE A 403 -3.60 3.27 -14.40
CA ILE A 403 -2.67 4.33 -14.03
C ILE A 403 -1.34 3.70 -13.66
N LEU A 404 -0.25 4.13 -14.30
CA LEU A 404 1.10 3.69 -13.93
C LEU A 404 1.49 4.29 -12.58
N MET A 405 1.80 3.45 -11.61
CA MET A 405 2.21 3.85 -10.27
C MET A 405 3.71 3.66 -10.09
N CYS A 406 4.38 4.65 -9.51
CA CYS A 406 5.75 4.58 -9.01
C CYS A 406 5.75 5.08 -7.56
N SER A 407 5.99 4.19 -6.60
CA SER A 407 5.91 4.48 -5.16
C SER A 407 7.05 3.82 -4.39
N ILE A 408 8.30 4.03 -4.86
CA ILE A 408 9.50 3.43 -4.26
C ILE A 408 9.75 4.08 -2.90
N ASP A 409 9.82 3.28 -1.83
CA ASP A 409 9.98 3.77 -0.46
C ASP A 409 11.40 4.30 -0.14
N ASN A 410 12.40 3.91 -0.92
CA ASN A 410 13.80 4.31 -0.72
C ASN A 410 14.42 4.96 -1.97
N LEU A 411 13.78 6.01 -2.46
CA LEU A 411 14.23 6.76 -3.63
C LEU A 411 15.65 7.33 -3.52
N PRO A 412 16.10 7.92 -2.39
CA PRO A 412 17.44 8.49 -2.27
C PRO A 412 18.57 7.49 -2.49
N ALA A 413 18.36 6.20 -2.21
CA ALA A 413 19.35 5.15 -2.44
C ALA A 413 19.71 4.95 -3.92
N GLN A 414 18.94 5.51 -4.84
CA GLN A 414 19.24 5.48 -6.27
C GLN A 414 20.29 6.53 -6.71
N LEU A 415 20.53 7.54 -5.87
CA LEU A 415 21.55 8.56 -6.03
C LEU A 415 22.39 8.64 -4.75
N PRO A 416 23.04 7.52 -4.34
CA PRO A 416 23.53 7.36 -2.98
C PRO A 416 24.76 8.20 -2.66
N ILE A 417 25.54 8.63 -3.67
CA ILE A 417 26.70 9.52 -3.48
C ILE A 417 26.20 10.91 -3.09
N GLU A 418 25.29 11.46 -3.87
CA GLU A 418 24.72 12.79 -3.64
C GLU A 418 23.89 12.84 -2.36
N ALA A 419 23.10 11.77 -2.11
CA ALA A 419 22.36 11.63 -0.88
C ALA A 419 23.29 11.60 0.35
N THR A 420 24.40 10.87 0.27
CA THR A 420 25.44 10.83 1.33
C THR A 420 26.05 12.21 1.60
N GLU A 421 26.48 12.91 0.55
CA GLU A 421 27.10 14.24 0.69
C GLU A 421 26.10 15.25 1.29
N TYR A 422 24.88 15.27 0.77
CA TYR A 422 23.82 16.17 1.26
C TYR A 422 23.46 15.89 2.73
N PHE A 423 23.29 14.61 3.08
CA PHE A 423 22.99 14.21 4.45
C PHE A 423 24.12 14.58 5.39
N GLY A 424 25.36 14.28 4.97
CA GLY A 424 26.56 14.63 5.72
C GLY A 424 26.65 16.14 5.98
N ASP A 425 26.43 16.98 4.98
CA ASP A 425 26.44 18.44 5.13
C ASP A 425 25.46 18.96 6.17
N ARG A 426 24.27 18.33 6.25
CA ARG A 426 23.23 18.69 7.21
C ARG A 426 23.53 18.20 8.62
N LEU A 427 24.11 16.99 8.75
CA LEU A 427 24.43 16.39 10.05
C LEU A 427 25.75 16.92 10.64
N PHE A 428 26.74 17.24 9.80
CA PHE A 428 28.09 17.51 10.22
C PHE A 428 28.25 18.62 11.30
N PRO A 429 27.51 19.75 11.24
CA PRO A 429 27.58 20.75 12.29
C PRO A 429 27.22 20.20 13.69
N TYR A 430 26.32 19.23 13.77
CA TYR A 430 25.86 18.63 15.01
C TYR A 430 26.73 17.48 15.50
N ILE A 431 27.55 16.86 14.62
CA ILE A 431 28.47 15.81 15.03
C ILE A 431 29.43 16.32 16.10
N TRP A 432 29.91 17.55 15.99
CA TRP A 432 30.86 18.13 16.93
C TRP A 432 30.30 18.23 18.37
N GLU A 433 29.04 18.52 18.53
CA GLU A 433 28.41 18.53 19.87
C GLU A 433 28.04 17.14 20.37
N MET A 434 27.84 16.16 19.46
CA MET A 434 27.56 14.76 19.84
C MET A 434 28.84 13.99 20.23
N LEU A 435 30.00 14.39 19.73
CA LEU A 435 31.28 13.72 19.97
C LEU A 435 31.66 13.57 21.45
N PRO A 436 31.53 14.60 22.31
CA PRO A 436 31.84 14.53 23.72
C PRO A 436 30.80 13.75 24.56
N SER A 437 29.70 13.34 23.94
CA SER A 437 28.62 12.64 24.64
C SER A 437 29.06 11.35 25.30
N ASP A 438 28.72 11.20 26.56
CA ASP A 438 28.92 10.02 27.37
C ASP A 438 27.56 9.47 27.86
N ALA A 439 27.09 8.40 27.26
CA ALA A 439 25.78 7.79 27.61
C ALA A 439 25.66 7.31 29.05
N THR A 440 26.78 7.25 29.79
CA THR A 440 26.79 6.88 31.23
C THR A 440 26.45 8.08 32.14
N ARG A 441 26.58 9.31 31.63
CA ARG A 441 26.24 10.54 32.37
C ARG A 441 24.75 10.87 32.21
N PRO A 442 24.18 11.62 33.18
CA PRO A 442 22.85 12.21 33.01
C PRO A 442 22.76 13.10 31.77
N LEU A 443 21.60 13.10 31.10
CA LEU A 443 21.39 13.92 29.90
C LEU A 443 21.52 15.43 30.18
N GLU A 444 21.21 15.84 31.39
CA GLU A 444 21.27 17.24 31.86
C GLU A 444 22.69 17.79 31.88
N GLU A 445 23.69 16.92 32.01
CA GLU A 445 25.11 17.29 32.03
C GLU A 445 25.72 17.44 30.62
N GLU A 446 24.96 17.08 29.57
CA GLU A 446 25.43 17.19 28.20
C GLU A 446 25.22 18.61 27.63
N GLU A 447 26.20 19.11 26.92
CA GLU A 447 26.19 20.44 26.27
C GLU A 447 25.58 20.36 24.86
N PHE A 448 24.38 19.81 24.74
CA PHE A 448 23.68 19.73 23.44
C PHE A 448 22.90 21.01 23.13
N SER A 449 22.90 21.41 21.87
CA SER A 449 21.95 22.39 21.34
C SER A 449 20.51 21.89 21.50
N PRO A 450 19.50 22.77 21.48
CA PRO A 450 18.09 22.35 21.52
C PRO A 450 17.77 21.33 20.43
N GLN A 451 18.35 21.46 19.23
CA GLN A 451 18.12 20.59 18.08
C GLN A 451 18.53 19.14 18.34
N VAL A 452 19.65 18.93 19.02
CA VAL A 452 20.14 17.60 19.40
C VAL A 452 19.48 17.10 20.68
N ARG A 453 19.39 17.95 21.73
CA ARG A 453 18.79 17.59 23.02
C ARG A 453 17.35 17.13 22.88
N ASP A 454 16.56 17.83 22.07
CA ASP A 454 15.16 17.56 21.83
C ASP A 454 14.92 16.30 20.95
N ALA A 455 15.97 15.81 20.32
CA ALA A 455 15.97 14.59 19.53
C ALA A 455 16.42 13.34 20.30
N VAL A 456 16.82 13.48 21.58
CA VAL A 456 17.21 12.36 22.42
C VAL A 456 15.98 11.61 22.88
N ILE A 457 15.75 10.40 22.35
CA ILE A 457 14.61 9.56 22.71
C ILE A 457 14.86 8.79 24.00
N THR A 458 16.04 8.13 24.09
CA THR A 458 16.41 7.35 25.29
C THR A 458 17.71 7.86 25.87
N SER A 459 17.82 7.84 27.20
CA SER A 459 19.05 8.09 27.94
C SER A 459 18.98 7.39 29.30
N ASN A 460 20.11 6.82 29.77
CA ASN A 460 20.24 6.19 31.08
C ASN A 460 19.12 5.15 31.36
N GLY A 461 18.76 4.36 30.35
CA GLY A 461 17.77 3.28 30.46
C GLY A 461 16.30 3.75 30.55
N LYS A 462 16.01 5.02 30.22
CA LYS A 462 14.66 5.59 30.28
C LYS A 462 14.36 6.40 29.02
N LEU A 463 13.07 6.52 28.69
CA LEU A 463 12.60 7.54 27.74
C LEU A 463 12.83 8.93 28.35
N THR A 464 13.20 9.88 27.51
CA THR A 464 13.30 11.28 27.94
C THR A 464 11.89 11.90 28.06
N PRO A 465 11.68 12.95 28.85
CA PRO A 465 10.35 13.49 29.14
C PRO A 465 9.52 13.83 27.91
N LYS A 466 10.15 14.26 26.81
CA LYS A 466 9.46 14.54 25.53
C LYS A 466 8.92 13.29 24.85
N PHE A 467 9.40 12.09 25.19
CA PHE A 467 9.07 10.83 24.52
C PHE A 467 8.37 9.81 25.42
N GLU A 468 8.07 10.12 26.67
CA GLU A 468 7.28 9.27 27.58
C GLU A 468 5.88 8.94 27.00
N TYR A 469 5.39 9.73 26.06
CA TYR A 469 4.14 9.45 25.35
C TYR A 469 4.19 8.13 24.55
N ILE A 470 5.40 7.64 24.19
CA ILE A 470 5.56 6.38 23.46
C ILE A 470 5.01 5.22 24.29
N ASP A 471 5.28 5.20 25.61
CA ASP A 471 4.73 4.16 26.51
C ASP A 471 3.21 4.24 26.57
N LYS A 472 2.64 5.44 26.64
CA LYS A 472 1.17 5.63 26.59
C LYS A 472 0.57 5.12 25.28
N LEU A 473 1.21 5.43 24.14
CA LEU A 473 0.78 4.92 22.84
C LEU A 473 0.87 3.38 22.75
N ARG A 474 1.87 2.77 23.38
CA ARG A 474 2.00 1.30 23.46
C ARG A 474 0.83 0.71 24.27
N GLU A 475 0.57 1.24 25.47
CA GLU A 475 -0.55 0.79 26.30
C GLU A 475 -1.90 0.97 25.60
N GLU A 476 -2.13 2.11 24.94
CA GLU A 476 -3.36 2.36 24.17
C GLU A 476 -3.53 1.37 23.03
N ARG A 477 -2.45 1.04 22.31
CA ARG A 477 -2.48 0.04 21.26
C ARG A 477 -2.71 -1.36 21.79
N GLU A 478 -2.08 -1.74 22.89
CA GLU A 478 -2.32 -3.03 23.55
C GLU A 478 -3.79 -3.13 24.00
N LYS A 479 -4.32 -2.07 24.63
CA LYS A 479 -5.75 -1.99 25.00
C LYS A 479 -6.64 -2.09 23.77
N ALA A 480 -6.31 -1.36 22.69
CA ALA A 480 -7.06 -1.40 21.43
C ALA A 480 -7.00 -2.78 20.76
N GLN A 481 -5.86 -3.48 20.81
CA GLN A 481 -5.75 -4.85 20.31
C GLN A 481 -6.57 -5.84 21.15
N ILE A 482 -6.56 -5.68 22.47
CA ILE A 482 -7.41 -6.47 23.37
C ILE A 482 -8.90 -6.20 23.10
N MET A 483 -9.30 -4.93 22.97
CA MET A 483 -10.66 -4.54 22.60
C MET A 483 -11.04 -5.02 21.19
N LYS A 484 -10.11 -4.98 20.24
CA LYS A 484 -10.27 -5.48 18.88
C LYS A 484 -10.49 -6.99 18.88
N LYS A 485 -9.70 -7.74 19.67
CA LYS A 485 -9.91 -9.16 19.88
C LYS A 485 -11.22 -9.48 20.60
N SER A 486 -11.67 -8.65 21.53
CA SER A 486 -12.96 -8.82 22.23
C SER A 486 -14.17 -8.44 21.36
N GLY A 487 -13.99 -7.57 20.38
CA GLY A 487 -15.02 -7.13 19.43
C GLY A 487 -15.03 -7.91 18.11
N MET A 488 -14.14 -8.90 17.95
CA MET A 488 -14.06 -9.72 16.74
C MET A 488 -15.33 -10.57 16.59
N LYS A 489 -15.97 -10.50 15.42
CA LYS A 489 -17.12 -11.34 15.06
C LYS A 489 -16.62 -12.70 14.59
N ARG A 490 -17.19 -13.77 15.13
CA ARG A 490 -16.87 -15.14 14.74
C ARG A 490 -17.96 -15.70 13.85
N VAL A 491 -17.60 -16.03 12.62
CA VAL A 491 -18.51 -16.57 11.61
C VAL A 491 -18.17 -18.03 11.35
N LEU A 492 -19.15 -18.92 11.51
CA LEU A 492 -19.03 -20.31 11.11
C LEU A 492 -19.53 -20.46 9.68
N MET A 493 -18.66 -20.81 8.75
CA MET A 493 -19.02 -21.13 7.38
C MET A 493 -18.99 -22.65 7.17
N LEU A 494 -20.12 -23.22 6.76
CA LEU A 494 -20.29 -24.64 6.50
C LEU A 494 -20.21 -24.89 4.98
N GLY A 495 -19.19 -25.62 4.55
CA GLY A 495 -18.92 -25.99 3.16
C GLY A 495 -17.70 -25.28 2.55
N THR A 496 -17.02 -25.99 1.63
CA THR A 496 -15.81 -25.55 0.90
C THR A 496 -16.00 -25.66 -0.62
N GLY A 497 -17.23 -25.48 -1.11
CA GLY A 497 -17.55 -25.54 -2.53
C GLY A 497 -17.03 -24.31 -3.32
N TYR A 498 -17.37 -24.26 -4.61
CA TYR A 498 -16.89 -23.22 -5.55
C TYR A 498 -17.15 -21.77 -5.09
N VAL A 499 -18.23 -21.53 -4.34
CA VAL A 499 -18.63 -20.19 -3.91
C VAL A 499 -18.08 -19.78 -2.54
N SER A 500 -17.39 -20.68 -1.82
CA SER A 500 -16.90 -20.40 -0.47
C SER A 500 -15.69 -19.43 -0.43
N GLY A 501 -14.79 -19.52 -1.43
CA GLY A 501 -13.61 -18.65 -1.50
C GLY A 501 -13.96 -17.15 -1.46
N PRO A 502 -14.79 -16.64 -2.40
CA PRO A 502 -15.22 -15.23 -2.40
C PRO A 502 -15.92 -14.79 -1.12
N VAL A 503 -16.66 -15.67 -0.44
CA VAL A 503 -17.31 -15.35 0.84
C VAL A 503 -16.27 -15.15 1.94
N VAL A 504 -15.28 -16.06 2.04
CA VAL A 504 -14.19 -15.93 3.03
C VAL A 504 -13.39 -14.66 2.76
N GLU A 505 -13.00 -14.41 1.51
CA GLU A 505 -12.28 -13.21 1.08
C GLU A 505 -12.99 -11.93 1.50
N TYR A 506 -14.29 -11.84 1.22
CA TYR A 506 -15.09 -10.68 1.57
C TYR A 506 -15.22 -10.47 3.07
N LEU A 507 -15.42 -11.53 3.85
CA LEU A 507 -15.60 -11.46 5.29
C LEU A 507 -14.28 -11.14 6.03
N THR A 508 -13.15 -11.59 5.49
CA THR A 508 -11.81 -11.37 6.09
C THR A 508 -11.06 -10.17 5.53
N ARG A 509 -11.69 -9.35 4.68
CA ARG A 509 -11.12 -8.11 4.13
C ARG A 509 -10.74 -7.08 5.19
N ASP A 510 -11.31 -7.17 6.36
CA ASP A 510 -10.93 -6.42 7.54
C ASP A 510 -10.59 -7.41 8.69
N ASP A 511 -9.87 -6.92 9.67
CA ASP A 511 -9.42 -7.72 10.81
C ASP A 511 -10.45 -7.86 11.94
N LYS A 512 -11.71 -7.48 11.69
CA LYS A 512 -12.81 -7.54 12.67
C LYS A 512 -13.61 -8.85 12.61
N THR A 513 -13.36 -9.67 11.60
CA THR A 513 -14.09 -10.91 11.38
C THR A 513 -13.13 -12.09 11.35
N GLN A 514 -13.44 -13.13 12.14
CA GLN A 514 -12.79 -14.43 12.08
C GLN A 514 -13.75 -15.43 11.46
N VAL A 515 -13.30 -16.18 10.46
CA VAL A 515 -14.12 -17.18 9.77
C VAL A 515 -13.61 -18.58 10.09
N THR A 516 -14.46 -19.40 10.68
CA THR A 516 -14.21 -20.85 10.82
C THR A 516 -14.84 -21.56 9.64
N VAL A 517 -14.02 -22.21 8.83
CA VAL A 517 -14.46 -22.96 7.64
C VAL A 517 -14.55 -24.44 8.01
N ALA A 518 -15.77 -24.97 8.06
CA ALA A 518 -16.03 -26.36 8.41
C ALA A 518 -16.45 -27.18 7.18
N SER A 519 -15.75 -28.29 6.94
CA SER A 519 -15.98 -29.20 5.80
C SER A 519 -15.59 -30.63 6.14
N VAL A 520 -16.23 -31.59 5.47
CA VAL A 520 -15.78 -33.00 5.49
C VAL A 520 -14.40 -33.15 4.83
N MET A 521 -14.03 -32.23 3.95
CA MET A 521 -12.74 -32.24 3.23
C MET A 521 -11.77 -31.25 3.87
N LEU A 522 -11.03 -31.69 4.89
CA LEU A 522 -10.06 -30.86 5.63
C LEU A 522 -9.10 -30.10 4.71
N ARG A 523 -8.55 -30.76 3.70
CA ARG A 523 -7.60 -30.15 2.75
C ARG A 523 -8.14 -28.90 2.09
N GLN A 524 -9.40 -28.91 1.67
CA GLN A 524 -10.03 -27.73 1.04
C GLN A 524 -10.22 -26.57 2.05
N ALA A 525 -10.55 -26.90 3.30
CA ALA A 525 -10.64 -25.89 4.35
C ALA A 525 -9.25 -25.31 4.72
N GLU A 526 -8.21 -26.15 4.73
CA GLU A 526 -6.82 -25.70 4.91
C GLU A 526 -6.33 -24.82 3.75
N GLU A 527 -6.68 -25.15 2.51
CA GLU A 527 -6.35 -24.34 1.34
C GLU A 527 -6.97 -22.94 1.41
N LEU A 528 -8.21 -22.83 1.88
CA LEU A 528 -8.87 -21.54 2.13
C LEU A 528 -8.22 -20.78 3.30
N ALA A 529 -7.89 -21.46 4.39
CA ALA A 529 -7.25 -20.86 5.54
C ALA A 529 -5.82 -20.36 5.24
N ALA A 530 -5.11 -21.05 4.34
CA ALA A 530 -3.79 -20.61 3.89
C ALA A 530 -3.86 -19.38 2.96
N LYS A 531 -4.99 -19.19 2.25
CA LYS A 531 -5.17 -18.10 1.28
C LYS A 531 -5.69 -16.81 1.92
N TYR A 532 -6.51 -16.92 2.96
CA TYR A 532 -7.20 -15.77 3.55
C TYR A 532 -6.85 -15.58 5.03
N PRO A 533 -6.60 -14.34 5.50
CA PRO A 533 -6.30 -14.08 6.91
C PRO A 533 -7.50 -14.39 7.81
N ASN A 534 -7.26 -14.53 9.10
CA ASN A 534 -8.30 -14.76 10.12
C ASN A 534 -9.25 -15.94 9.82
N THR A 535 -8.76 -16.97 9.09
CA THR A 535 -9.53 -18.15 8.69
C THR A 535 -9.03 -19.40 9.43
N ILE A 536 -9.92 -20.16 10.03
CA ILE A 536 -9.61 -21.38 10.79
C ILE A 536 -10.26 -22.58 10.12
N PRO A 537 -9.51 -23.62 9.70
CA PRO A 537 -10.06 -24.83 9.12
C PRO A 537 -10.55 -25.80 10.20
N VAL A 538 -11.70 -26.43 10.00
CA VAL A 538 -12.27 -27.44 10.88
C VAL A 538 -12.82 -28.61 10.07
N VAL A 539 -12.58 -29.84 10.52
CA VAL A 539 -13.22 -31.03 9.96
C VAL A 539 -14.60 -31.20 10.60
N LEU A 540 -15.63 -31.27 9.78
CA LEU A 540 -16.99 -31.49 10.23
C LEU A 540 -17.83 -32.21 9.15
N ASP A 541 -18.41 -33.33 9.53
CA ASP A 541 -19.54 -33.95 8.80
C ASP A 541 -20.86 -33.58 9.49
N VAL A 542 -21.57 -32.62 8.89
CA VAL A 542 -22.83 -32.10 9.44
C VAL A 542 -23.90 -33.19 9.60
N GLY A 543 -23.87 -34.19 8.73
CA GLY A 543 -24.86 -35.27 8.75
C GLY A 543 -24.65 -36.32 9.85
N SER A 544 -23.40 -36.49 10.31
CA SER A 544 -23.04 -37.55 11.27
C SER A 544 -22.52 -37.04 12.62
N GLN A 545 -22.10 -35.77 12.69
CA GLN A 545 -21.47 -35.19 13.88
C GLN A 545 -22.30 -34.03 14.48
N GLU A 546 -23.57 -34.26 14.72
CA GLU A 546 -24.51 -33.23 15.23
C GLU A 546 -24.06 -32.57 16.54
N GLY A 547 -23.42 -33.31 17.47
CA GLY A 547 -22.90 -32.77 18.71
C GLY A 547 -21.74 -31.77 18.48
N HIS A 548 -20.86 -32.06 17.52
CA HIS A 548 -19.75 -31.15 17.13
C HIS A 548 -20.30 -29.91 16.39
N LEU A 549 -21.28 -30.12 15.50
CA LEU A 549 -21.97 -29.01 14.83
C LEU A 549 -22.61 -28.07 15.87
N HIS A 550 -23.31 -28.61 16.85
CA HIS A 550 -23.97 -27.82 17.90
C HIS A 550 -22.95 -26.98 18.70
N SER A 551 -21.80 -27.58 19.09
CA SER A 551 -20.74 -26.87 19.79
C SER A 551 -20.17 -25.74 18.96
N LEU A 552 -19.86 -25.98 17.68
CA LEU A 552 -19.35 -24.94 16.79
C LEU A 552 -20.35 -23.79 16.62
N ILE A 553 -21.64 -24.09 16.40
CA ILE A 553 -22.67 -23.06 16.27
C ILE A 553 -22.75 -22.20 17.54
N LYS A 554 -22.68 -22.81 18.72
CA LYS A 554 -22.73 -22.11 20.01
C LYS A 554 -21.56 -21.12 20.17
N ASP A 555 -20.39 -21.49 19.66
CA ASP A 555 -19.15 -20.72 19.80
C ASP A 555 -19.01 -19.57 18.76
N HIS A 556 -19.95 -19.44 17.84
CA HIS A 556 -19.92 -18.43 16.79
C HIS A 556 -21.10 -17.45 16.88
N ASP A 557 -20.96 -16.28 16.27
CA ASP A 557 -21.97 -15.21 16.29
C ASP A 557 -22.95 -15.32 15.12
N LEU A 558 -22.48 -15.88 13.99
CA LEU A 558 -23.25 -16.05 12.76
C LEU A 558 -22.88 -17.37 12.10
N VAL A 559 -23.86 -18.04 11.51
CA VAL A 559 -23.66 -19.26 10.70
C VAL A 559 -24.01 -18.97 9.24
N ILE A 560 -23.09 -19.29 8.33
CA ILE A 560 -23.30 -19.24 6.88
C ILE A 560 -23.28 -20.67 6.36
N SER A 561 -24.41 -21.12 5.82
CA SER A 561 -24.52 -22.49 5.29
C SER A 561 -24.49 -22.49 3.77
N LEU A 562 -23.40 -23.02 3.20
CA LEU A 562 -23.20 -23.27 1.78
C LEU A 562 -23.23 -24.78 1.45
N LEU A 563 -23.90 -25.53 2.32
CA LEU A 563 -24.15 -26.96 2.18
C LEU A 563 -25.26 -27.24 1.15
N PRO A 564 -25.46 -28.50 0.72
CA PRO A 564 -26.65 -28.89 0.00
C PRO A 564 -27.92 -28.53 0.77
N TYR A 565 -28.96 -28.07 0.04
CA TYR A 565 -30.20 -27.52 0.64
C TYR A 565 -30.90 -28.45 1.61
N THR A 566 -30.76 -29.77 1.46
CA THR A 566 -31.31 -30.79 2.33
C THR A 566 -30.78 -30.77 3.77
N LEU A 567 -29.60 -30.18 3.99
CA LEU A 567 -28.96 -30.05 5.31
C LEU A 567 -29.30 -28.75 6.03
N HIS A 568 -29.84 -27.74 5.33
CA HIS A 568 -30.18 -26.46 5.96
C HIS A 568 -31.16 -26.57 7.11
N PRO A 569 -32.26 -27.40 7.05
CA PRO A 569 -33.17 -27.53 8.18
C PRO A 569 -32.50 -28.07 9.45
N LEU A 570 -31.51 -28.97 9.33
CA LEU A 570 -30.75 -29.47 10.47
C LEU A 570 -29.92 -28.36 11.09
N VAL A 571 -29.15 -27.61 10.26
CA VAL A 571 -28.35 -26.48 10.73
C VAL A 571 -29.22 -25.40 11.38
N ALA A 572 -30.37 -25.07 10.76
CA ALA A 572 -31.31 -24.08 11.28
C ALA A 572 -31.85 -24.46 12.66
N LYS A 573 -32.20 -25.75 12.89
CA LYS A 573 -32.61 -26.23 14.21
C LYS A 573 -31.58 -26.01 15.28
N HIS A 574 -30.29 -26.33 14.99
CA HIS A 574 -29.18 -26.06 15.91
C HIS A 574 -28.91 -24.56 16.14
N CYS A 575 -29.12 -23.74 15.11
CA CYS A 575 -29.04 -22.26 15.21
C CYS A 575 -30.14 -21.72 16.14
N ILE A 576 -31.37 -22.20 16.00
CA ILE A 576 -32.53 -21.83 16.85
C ILE A 576 -32.24 -22.21 18.29
N GLN A 577 -31.79 -23.47 18.54
CA GLN A 577 -31.48 -23.97 19.89
C GLN A 577 -30.37 -23.14 20.55
N SER A 578 -29.35 -22.72 19.78
CA SER A 578 -28.20 -21.95 20.28
C SER A 578 -28.41 -20.44 20.26
N LYS A 579 -29.59 -19.97 19.81
CA LYS A 579 -29.92 -18.55 19.60
C LYS A 579 -28.87 -17.83 18.72
N ARG A 580 -28.51 -18.43 17.59
CA ARG A 580 -27.57 -17.91 16.61
C ARG A 580 -28.26 -17.66 15.27
N ASN A 581 -27.91 -16.55 14.63
CA ASN A 581 -28.43 -16.20 13.32
C ASN A 581 -27.82 -17.07 12.21
N MET A 582 -28.57 -17.29 11.14
CA MET A 582 -28.14 -18.11 10.00
C MET A 582 -28.38 -17.40 8.67
N VAL A 583 -27.47 -17.59 7.72
CA VAL A 583 -27.65 -17.14 6.33
C VAL A 583 -27.37 -18.30 5.39
N THR A 584 -28.15 -18.40 4.31
CA THR A 584 -27.90 -19.36 3.22
C THR A 584 -28.29 -18.78 1.86
N ALA A 585 -27.57 -19.23 0.82
CA ALA A 585 -27.85 -18.84 -0.58
C ALA A 585 -28.97 -19.64 -1.23
N SER A 586 -29.51 -20.68 -0.57
CA SER A 586 -30.52 -21.56 -1.14
C SER A 586 -31.93 -20.99 -1.06
N TYR A 587 -32.80 -21.45 -1.97
CA TYR A 587 -34.22 -21.13 -1.93
C TYR A 587 -34.88 -21.54 -0.62
N LEU A 588 -35.89 -20.79 -0.22
CA LEU A 588 -36.71 -21.13 0.94
C LEU A 588 -37.51 -22.43 0.68
N SER A 589 -37.11 -23.51 1.35
CA SER A 589 -37.83 -24.78 1.27
C SER A 589 -39.04 -24.84 2.23
N PRO A 590 -40.03 -25.73 2.00
CA PRO A 590 -41.16 -25.92 2.92
C PRO A 590 -40.68 -26.27 4.34
N GLU A 591 -39.62 -27.08 4.47
CA GLU A 591 -39.07 -27.50 5.75
C GLU A 591 -38.40 -26.32 6.48
N MET A 592 -37.71 -25.41 5.76
CA MET A 592 -37.18 -24.18 6.34
C MET A 592 -38.29 -23.24 6.78
N LYS A 593 -39.34 -23.10 5.97
CA LYS A 593 -40.52 -22.27 6.31
C LYS A 593 -41.23 -22.77 7.54
N ALA A 594 -41.32 -24.08 7.76
CA ALA A 594 -41.94 -24.68 8.95
C ALA A 594 -41.19 -24.31 10.26
N LEU A 595 -39.96 -23.83 10.22
CA LEU A 595 -39.20 -23.39 11.38
C LEU A 595 -39.44 -21.93 11.77
N GLU A 596 -40.26 -21.17 11.02
CA GLU A 596 -40.48 -19.74 11.22
C GLU A 596 -40.96 -19.41 12.66
N SER A 597 -41.96 -20.12 13.15
CA SER A 597 -42.48 -19.91 14.51
C SER A 597 -41.44 -20.16 15.59
N SER A 598 -40.63 -21.22 15.45
CA SER A 598 -39.58 -21.55 16.39
C SER A 598 -38.40 -20.52 16.34
N ALA A 599 -38.10 -20.00 15.16
CA ALA A 599 -37.08 -18.96 15.00
C ALA A 599 -37.54 -17.63 15.63
N LEU A 600 -38.81 -17.25 15.43
CA LEU A 600 -39.42 -16.07 16.07
C LEU A 600 -39.41 -16.17 17.59
N GLU A 601 -39.82 -17.30 18.14
CA GLU A 601 -39.86 -17.56 19.59
C GLU A 601 -38.44 -17.51 20.20
N ALA A 602 -37.44 -18.02 19.48
CA ALA A 602 -36.03 -17.99 19.91
C ALA A 602 -35.36 -16.62 19.70
N GLY A 603 -35.97 -15.70 18.98
CA GLY A 603 -35.37 -14.40 18.59
C GLY A 603 -34.21 -14.56 17.59
N VAL A 604 -34.30 -15.56 16.70
CA VAL A 604 -33.28 -15.88 15.71
C VAL A 604 -33.70 -15.40 14.32
N THR A 605 -32.76 -14.75 13.62
CA THR A 605 -32.95 -14.36 12.22
C THR A 605 -32.34 -15.41 11.31
N ILE A 606 -33.11 -15.98 10.40
CA ILE A 606 -32.67 -16.91 9.35
C ILE A 606 -32.94 -16.25 8.01
N VAL A 607 -31.89 -15.94 7.26
CA VAL A 607 -31.99 -15.29 5.94
C VAL A 607 -31.68 -16.31 4.86
N ASN A 608 -32.67 -16.59 4.02
CA ASN A 608 -32.55 -17.45 2.85
C ASN A 608 -32.33 -16.60 1.59
N GLU A 609 -31.98 -17.24 0.48
CA GLU A 609 -31.94 -16.60 -0.85
C GLU A 609 -30.91 -15.47 -0.96
N MET A 610 -29.77 -15.63 -0.29
CA MET A 610 -28.67 -14.65 -0.28
C MET A 610 -27.58 -15.07 -1.27
N GLY A 611 -27.95 -15.17 -2.55
CA GLY A 611 -27.06 -15.50 -3.66
C GLY A 611 -27.19 -14.54 -4.82
N LEU A 612 -26.79 -14.96 -6.02
CA LEU A 612 -26.98 -14.22 -7.26
C LEU A 612 -28.44 -14.33 -7.72
N ASP A 613 -28.93 -15.57 -7.87
CA ASP A 613 -30.26 -15.97 -8.19
C ASP A 613 -30.57 -17.30 -7.41
N PRO A 614 -31.29 -17.19 -6.32
CA PRO A 614 -32.03 -16.02 -5.79
C PRO A 614 -31.18 -15.08 -4.93
N GLY A 615 -31.42 -13.78 -5.06
CA GLY A 615 -30.87 -12.75 -4.18
C GLY A 615 -30.59 -11.42 -4.88
N ILE A 616 -29.41 -11.24 -5.45
CA ILE A 616 -28.98 -9.97 -6.08
C ILE A 616 -29.94 -9.55 -7.20
N ASP A 617 -30.40 -10.47 -8.01
CA ASP A 617 -31.37 -10.24 -9.07
C ASP A 617 -32.66 -9.57 -8.56
N HIS A 618 -33.17 -10.03 -7.44
CA HIS A 618 -34.37 -9.47 -6.79
C HIS A 618 -34.10 -8.10 -6.18
N MET A 619 -32.94 -7.90 -5.54
CA MET A 619 -32.56 -6.62 -4.93
C MET A 619 -32.42 -5.54 -6.00
N LEU A 620 -31.75 -5.85 -7.12
CA LEU A 620 -31.59 -4.93 -8.24
C LEU A 620 -32.94 -4.60 -8.91
N ALA A 621 -33.81 -5.60 -9.05
CA ALA A 621 -35.17 -5.38 -9.56
C ALA A 621 -35.95 -4.42 -8.68
N MET A 622 -35.92 -4.62 -7.38
CA MET A 622 -36.66 -3.77 -6.43
C MET A 622 -36.07 -2.37 -6.39
N GLU A 623 -34.75 -2.21 -6.43
CA GLU A 623 -34.09 -0.90 -6.49
C GLU A 623 -34.55 -0.11 -7.74
N CYS A 624 -34.54 -0.74 -8.92
CA CYS A 624 -35.00 -0.11 -10.15
C CYS A 624 -36.50 0.27 -10.10
N ILE A 625 -37.34 -0.63 -9.57
CA ILE A 625 -38.82 -0.42 -9.47
C ILE A 625 -39.10 0.70 -8.47
N ASP A 626 -38.47 0.69 -7.31
CA ASP A 626 -38.70 1.67 -6.25
C ASP A 626 -38.20 3.07 -6.70
N GLN A 627 -37.04 3.16 -7.41
CA GLN A 627 -36.58 4.40 -8.00
C GLN A 627 -37.56 4.92 -9.05
N ALA A 628 -38.04 4.09 -9.96
CA ALA A 628 -39.04 4.47 -10.96
C ALA A 628 -40.30 5.02 -10.32
N LYS A 629 -40.81 4.36 -9.26
CA LYS A 629 -41.96 4.83 -8.49
C LYS A 629 -41.72 6.16 -7.78
N ALA A 630 -40.55 6.32 -7.18
CA ALA A 630 -40.16 7.58 -6.53
C ALA A 630 -40.09 8.75 -7.54
N ASP A 631 -39.71 8.46 -8.77
CA ASP A 631 -39.68 9.44 -9.87
C ASP A 631 -41.05 9.68 -10.52
N GLY A 632 -42.13 9.10 -9.94
CA GLY A 632 -43.52 9.24 -10.42
C GLY A 632 -43.83 8.42 -11.67
N CYS A 633 -42.98 7.46 -12.05
CA CYS A 633 -43.15 6.61 -13.20
C CYS A 633 -44.03 5.38 -12.86
N THR A 634 -44.73 4.84 -13.89
CA THR A 634 -45.47 3.56 -13.81
C THR A 634 -44.64 2.49 -14.51
N VAL A 635 -44.40 1.37 -13.83
CA VAL A 635 -43.70 0.22 -14.43
C VAL A 635 -44.67 -0.58 -15.27
N GLU A 636 -44.49 -0.57 -16.59
CA GLU A 636 -45.34 -1.31 -17.54
C GLU A 636 -44.91 -2.75 -17.74
N SER A 637 -43.57 -2.97 -17.77
CA SER A 637 -43.00 -4.31 -17.95
C SER A 637 -41.64 -4.43 -17.26
N TYR A 638 -41.30 -5.65 -16.91
CA TYR A 638 -40.00 -5.97 -16.33
C TYR A 638 -39.50 -7.29 -16.92
N ILE A 639 -38.24 -7.29 -17.35
CA ILE A 639 -37.54 -8.48 -17.85
C ILE A 639 -36.20 -8.59 -17.13
N SER A 640 -35.96 -9.76 -16.53
CA SER A 640 -34.66 -10.06 -15.89
C SER A 640 -33.97 -11.21 -16.61
N PHE A 641 -32.69 -11.02 -16.86
CA PHE A 641 -31.80 -12.10 -17.36
C PHE A 641 -30.75 -12.37 -16.31
N CYS A 642 -30.71 -13.58 -15.81
CA CYS A 642 -29.72 -14.05 -14.87
C CYS A 642 -29.17 -15.41 -15.29
N GLY A 643 -27.87 -15.58 -15.24
CA GLY A 643 -27.22 -16.84 -15.56
C GLY A 643 -25.70 -16.80 -15.42
N GLY A 644 -25.12 -17.93 -15.00
CA GLY A 644 -23.67 -18.13 -14.97
C GLY A 644 -23.19 -18.80 -16.27
N LEU A 645 -22.61 -18.05 -17.19
CA LEU A 645 -22.04 -18.56 -18.42
C LEU A 645 -20.52 -18.42 -18.40
N PRO A 646 -19.77 -19.39 -18.99
CA PRO A 646 -18.34 -19.20 -19.20
C PRO A 646 -18.10 -18.06 -20.20
N ALA A 647 -16.96 -17.39 -20.07
CA ALA A 647 -16.51 -16.45 -21.09
C ALA A 647 -16.41 -17.14 -22.45
N PRO A 648 -16.59 -16.43 -23.58
CA PRO A 648 -16.59 -17.02 -24.91
C PRO A 648 -15.36 -17.88 -25.19
N GLU A 649 -14.18 -17.41 -24.79
CA GLU A 649 -12.90 -18.12 -24.91
C GLU A 649 -12.79 -19.37 -24.04
N CYS A 650 -13.65 -19.52 -23.05
CA CYS A 650 -13.71 -20.64 -22.13
C CYS A 650 -14.87 -21.60 -22.41
N SER A 651 -15.60 -21.41 -23.51
CA SER A 651 -16.78 -22.21 -23.90
C SER A 651 -16.49 -23.27 -24.97
N ASP A 652 -15.24 -23.72 -25.11
CA ASP A 652 -14.71 -24.63 -26.11
C ASP A 652 -14.94 -26.14 -25.81
N ASN A 653 -15.77 -26.44 -24.81
CA ASN A 653 -16.13 -27.81 -24.44
C ASN A 653 -17.49 -28.24 -25.08
N PRO A 654 -17.78 -29.56 -25.14
CA PRO A 654 -19.01 -30.06 -25.77
C PRO A 654 -20.33 -29.48 -25.22
N LEU A 655 -20.36 -29.13 -23.94
CA LEU A 655 -21.52 -28.52 -23.29
C LEU A 655 -21.60 -27.01 -23.51
N ARG A 656 -20.52 -26.38 -23.97
CA ARG A 656 -20.34 -24.92 -24.01
C ARG A 656 -20.68 -24.25 -22.67
N TYR A 657 -20.45 -24.97 -21.56
CA TYR A 657 -20.80 -24.59 -20.22
C TYR A 657 -19.72 -25.04 -19.24
N LYS A 658 -19.54 -24.28 -18.15
CA LYS A 658 -18.69 -24.64 -17.01
C LYS A 658 -19.53 -24.51 -15.74
N PHE A 659 -19.43 -25.50 -14.86
CA PHE A 659 -20.13 -25.46 -13.58
C PHE A 659 -19.43 -24.49 -12.63
N SER A 660 -20.13 -23.44 -12.22
CA SER A 660 -19.68 -22.43 -11.24
C SER A 660 -20.26 -22.67 -9.85
N TRP A 661 -21.21 -23.60 -9.73
CA TRP A 661 -21.83 -24.04 -8.49
C TRP A 661 -22.13 -25.55 -8.57
N SER A 662 -23.06 -26.08 -7.76
CA SER A 662 -23.34 -27.52 -7.69
C SER A 662 -23.68 -28.15 -9.05
N PRO A 663 -22.82 -29.00 -9.66
CA PRO A 663 -23.15 -29.68 -10.91
C PRO A 663 -24.43 -30.51 -10.82
N TYR A 664 -24.62 -31.18 -9.69
CA TYR A 664 -25.83 -31.94 -9.43
C TYR A 664 -27.08 -31.04 -9.44
N GLY A 665 -27.04 -29.89 -8.79
CA GLY A 665 -28.11 -28.90 -8.78
C GLY A 665 -28.50 -28.41 -10.17
N VAL A 666 -27.50 -28.08 -11.00
CA VAL A 666 -27.74 -27.68 -12.40
C VAL A 666 -28.40 -28.76 -13.20
N LEU A 667 -27.94 -30.01 -13.10
CA LEU A 667 -28.56 -31.15 -13.80
C LEU A 667 -29.98 -31.43 -13.32
N MET A 668 -30.25 -31.33 -12.02
CA MET A 668 -31.57 -31.51 -11.48
C MET A 668 -32.57 -30.44 -11.94
N ASN A 669 -32.13 -29.20 -12.17
CA ASN A 669 -32.97 -28.15 -12.73
C ASN A 669 -33.51 -28.49 -14.13
N THR A 670 -32.72 -29.19 -14.95
CA THR A 670 -33.13 -29.55 -16.33
C THR A 670 -34.28 -30.58 -16.36
N ILE A 671 -34.45 -31.30 -15.28
CA ILE A 671 -35.50 -32.33 -15.16
C ILE A 671 -36.61 -31.95 -14.18
N SER A 672 -36.59 -30.76 -13.62
CA SER A 672 -37.59 -30.25 -12.69
C SER A 672 -38.86 -29.79 -13.40
N THR A 673 -40.00 -29.85 -12.73
CA THR A 673 -41.26 -29.29 -13.22
C THR A 673 -41.20 -27.77 -13.19
N ALA A 674 -41.51 -27.11 -14.29
CA ALA A 674 -41.60 -25.67 -14.37
C ALA A 674 -43.05 -25.20 -14.34
N ILE A 675 -43.36 -24.18 -13.53
CA ILE A 675 -44.66 -23.54 -13.45
C ILE A 675 -44.47 -22.04 -13.75
N TYR A 676 -45.18 -21.54 -14.73
CA TYR A 676 -45.13 -20.14 -15.11
C TYR A 676 -46.46 -19.61 -15.60
N ARG A 677 -46.66 -18.32 -15.66
CA ARG A 677 -47.87 -17.68 -16.18
C ARG A 677 -47.65 -17.22 -17.62
N LYS A 678 -48.53 -17.60 -18.52
CA LYS A 678 -48.53 -17.15 -19.93
C LYS A 678 -49.93 -16.68 -20.30
N ASN A 679 -50.06 -15.46 -20.79
CA ASN A 679 -51.32 -14.83 -21.17
C ASN A 679 -52.39 -14.87 -20.07
N GLY A 680 -52.00 -14.71 -18.80
CA GLY A 680 -52.91 -14.78 -17.67
C GLY A 680 -53.21 -16.17 -17.12
N GLU A 681 -52.84 -17.23 -17.84
CA GLU A 681 -53.03 -18.63 -17.42
C GLU A 681 -51.81 -19.26 -16.83
N VAL A 682 -51.96 -20.15 -15.85
CA VAL A 682 -50.88 -20.92 -15.24
C VAL A 682 -50.55 -22.11 -16.12
N VAL A 683 -49.35 -22.12 -16.66
CA VAL A 683 -48.81 -23.22 -17.48
C VAL A 683 -47.85 -24.05 -16.63
N THR A 684 -48.12 -25.37 -16.60
CA THR A 684 -47.22 -26.33 -15.93
C THR A 684 -46.56 -27.22 -16.99
N VAL A 685 -45.26 -27.12 -17.09
CA VAL A 685 -44.45 -28.04 -17.90
C VAL A 685 -43.99 -29.17 -16.99
N ARG A 686 -44.60 -30.34 -17.16
CA ARG A 686 -44.25 -31.51 -16.36
C ARG A 686 -42.91 -32.08 -16.81
N ARG A 687 -42.22 -32.71 -15.85
CA ARG A 687 -40.99 -33.47 -16.07
C ARG A 687 -41.11 -34.34 -17.33
N VAL A 688 -40.21 -34.18 -18.29
CA VAL A 688 -40.03 -35.15 -19.37
C VAL A 688 -39.30 -36.33 -18.74
N ALA A 689 -39.94 -37.48 -18.67
CA ALA A 689 -39.28 -38.69 -18.25
C ALA A 689 -38.11 -38.97 -19.20
N PRO A 690 -36.94 -39.43 -18.70
CA PRO A 690 -35.79 -39.76 -19.56
C PRO A 690 -36.12 -40.86 -20.55
#